data_94e1fb31ee0a4aa3e0ac56fe01556149
#
_entry.id   94e1fb31ee0a4aa3e0ac56fe01556149
#
_cell.length_a   1.000
_cell.length_b   1.000
_cell.length_c   1.000
_cell.angle_alpha   90.00
_cell.angle_beta   90.00
_cell.angle_gamma   90.00
#
_symmetry.space_group_name_H-M   'P 1'
#
loop_
_entity.id
_entity.type
_entity.pdbx_description
1 polymer ?
#
loop_
_entity_poly.entity_id
_entity_poly.type
_entity_poly.pdbx_seq_one_letter_code
_entity_poly.pdbx_strand_id
1 'polypeptide(L)'
;MKPTSLFFIVFLLFFSFFGQFSYGQEKNAPSRISKLRFVAKVPSLSQQIKQGTFIKSNTQGEKKEVNPKRRGANTTIPGKGFPKNGDPLAEPSKKSVNRLYDSSPIRVFDAHVSTSSDPVPSDPTGAVGPNHYVAAWNTAFSIFDKNGNKLIDDASLSTLFPDNTAGDPIVLYDAAADRFMITQFEDKDDKEGFQDGLNVAISMGPDPVNSGWYIYTAGFETGAFPDYPKYSIWRDGYYITSNIETNPNRDPDATGANVFVMQRDSMLVGGAPGFLSFALPGLQRNSFYSPQFFNVGYDELPENGGASLVFMQDDAWQGIADDHLKVWTVSTDWQTPENSSVSAPQIIPTVPFKSVFDGGSFENLRQPSGPDIDALQATIMNQAQFRAFPGYNSAVFNFVVDVSADAEEQAGVRWYELRQRSAGEPWSIFQEGTYVSPDGQNAFAASMVQDKNANIGMGFTTVDTENMLAINYTGRYPNDARGTMSVPQTLIAQSTANNPFSRYADYTHMTLDPNDQETMWFVSEYFGPGLIDVVGVFKLQPGVNTDVQISEILSPQEGTLTSTEEIRVEIRNAGLLPQGNFDISYQIDNGEFFTETFTGTIAFNETAEFTFAKTADLATVGQTYQITATTLLNGDENPDNDLQTVEVLHIPGRDVGISEIVSPITRGGQTSSESVTVAITNYGGLPQQDIPVRFSLNDGENVEEVAPVTLEPAATINYTFDQTADLAALGDYRLFTTTALENDAIPGNDSIYKTVSNFYCSPGSNCRDYNDGVIQIDFADISIQTECTPDGYANNTEVEFAIDLAEENIRSGTLQMGYENSAYIIFVDFNNNGAFEAGERVAAGSVGAANSDEAFTLDLPENVAMGKYRMRVRGKDVNEPGNLNDPCGFLEFGRTNDFTLTLFDSSIVRGIPLEEGELVILTEDNKNYGILLRDTDFEEDMIVNVFTITGQKLVQNRIEPINGNFIYDLDMSYAATGIYIVRIGTDEEGIVRKIFVK
;
A
#
# COMPACT_ATOMS: atom_id res chain seq x y z
N MET A 1 78.65 -24.20 -44.08
CA MET A 1 78.04 -25.19 -43.15
C MET A 1 76.98 -24.47 -42.38
N LYS A 2 75.78 -24.97 -42.29
CA LYS A 2 74.48 -24.41 -41.97
C LYS A 2 74.38 -23.40 -40.84
N PRO A 3 73.62 -22.29 -40.97
CA PRO A 3 73.26 -21.46 -39.88
C PRO A 3 71.87 -21.88 -39.27
N THR A 4 71.79 -21.93 -38.00
CA THR A 4 70.62 -22.15 -37.20
C THR A 4 69.73 -20.89 -37.09
N SER A 5 68.52 -21.00 -37.52
CA SER A 5 67.50 -19.99 -37.39
C SER A 5 66.88 -19.97 -35.99
N LEU A 6 66.85 -18.77 -35.38
CA LEU A 6 66.21 -18.46 -34.10
C LEU A 6 64.73 -18.08 -34.38
N PHE A 7 63.80 -18.88 -33.87
CA PHE A 7 62.37 -18.56 -33.88
C PHE A 7 62.03 -17.69 -32.67
N PHE A 8 61.63 -16.46 -32.90
CA PHE A 8 60.96 -15.59 -31.89
C PHE A 8 59.49 -15.96 -31.85
N ILE A 9 59.04 -16.53 -30.75
CA ILE A 9 57.60 -16.68 -30.43
C ILE A 9 57.14 -15.41 -29.73
N VAL A 10 56.33 -14.61 -30.40
CA VAL A 10 55.61 -13.49 -29.81
C VAL A 10 54.33 -14.04 -29.17
N PHE A 11 54.24 -14.04 -27.85
CA PHE A 11 53.04 -14.32 -27.09
C PHE A 11 52.15 -13.11 -27.13
N LEU A 12 51.13 -13.11 -27.96
CA LEU A 12 50.00 -12.15 -27.89
C LEU A 12 49.08 -12.53 -26.75
N LEU A 13 49.19 -11.81 -25.66
CA LEU A 13 48.19 -11.82 -24.55
C LEU A 13 46.93 -11.10 -25.04
N PHE A 14 45.93 -11.87 -25.48
CA PHE A 14 44.56 -11.39 -25.59
C PHE A 14 43.99 -11.18 -24.20
N PHE A 15 44.01 -9.95 -23.72
CA PHE A 15 43.13 -9.56 -22.62
C PHE A 15 41.71 -9.50 -23.17
N SER A 16 40.94 -10.58 -22.93
CA SER A 16 39.48 -10.55 -23.10
C SER A 16 38.92 -9.64 -22.01
N PHE A 17 38.63 -8.41 -22.36
CA PHE A 17 37.71 -7.57 -21.61
C PHE A 17 36.32 -8.22 -21.74
N PHE A 18 35.93 -9.06 -20.78
CA PHE A 18 34.53 -9.32 -20.53
C PHE A 18 33.97 -8.03 -19.92
N GLY A 19 33.51 -7.13 -20.79
CA GLY A 19 32.56 -6.11 -20.43
C GLY A 19 31.32 -6.85 -19.92
N GLN A 20 31.10 -6.86 -18.61
CA GLN A 20 29.78 -7.09 -18.08
C GLN A 20 28.91 -5.96 -18.64
N PHE A 21 28.21 -6.25 -19.74
CA PHE A 21 27.04 -5.49 -20.11
C PHE A 21 26.02 -5.80 -19.03
N SER A 22 26.01 -4.97 -17.99
CA SER A 22 24.83 -4.79 -17.15
C SER A 22 23.75 -4.32 -18.13
N TYR A 23 22.91 -5.24 -18.60
CA TYR A 23 21.64 -4.88 -19.19
C TYR A 23 20.88 -4.19 -18.06
N GLY A 24 20.90 -2.88 -18.01
CA GLY A 24 19.94 -2.12 -17.24
C GLY A 24 18.57 -2.58 -17.72
N GLN A 25 17.85 -3.32 -16.87
CA GLN A 25 16.45 -3.65 -17.14
C GLN A 25 15.73 -2.34 -17.43
N GLU A 26 15.07 -2.27 -18.58
CA GLU A 26 14.23 -1.14 -18.93
C GLU A 26 13.17 -1.01 -17.83
N LYS A 27 13.23 0.07 -17.06
CA LYS A 27 12.29 0.33 -15.97
C LYS A 27 11.20 1.25 -16.50
N ASN A 28 9.94 0.83 -16.35
CA ASN A 28 8.81 1.65 -16.75
C ASN A 28 8.30 2.43 -15.54
N ALA A 29 8.14 3.73 -15.70
CA ALA A 29 7.61 4.64 -14.71
C ALA A 29 6.13 4.32 -14.41
N PRO A 30 5.60 4.82 -13.28
CA PRO A 30 4.16 4.74 -13.01
C PRO A 30 3.35 5.35 -14.16
N SER A 31 2.28 4.70 -14.56
CA SER A 31 1.33 5.24 -15.53
C SER A 31 0.45 6.34 -14.90
N ARG A 32 0.29 6.31 -13.58
CA ARG A 32 -0.41 7.34 -12.81
C ARG A 32 0.18 7.43 -11.40
N ILE A 33 0.28 8.67 -10.89
CA ILE A 33 0.63 9.02 -9.51
C ILE A 33 -0.53 9.81 -8.94
N SER A 34 -1.11 9.34 -7.85
CA SER A 34 -2.26 9.96 -7.19
C SER A 34 -2.26 9.68 -5.70
N LYS A 35 -3.30 10.06 -4.99
CA LYS A 35 -3.50 9.77 -3.57
C LYS A 35 -4.79 9.01 -3.36
N LEU A 36 -4.82 8.14 -2.36
CA LEU A 36 -6.07 7.58 -1.87
C LEU A 36 -6.89 8.66 -1.16
N ARG A 37 -8.19 8.58 -1.33
CA ARG A 37 -9.11 9.37 -0.54
C ARG A 37 -9.28 8.73 0.84
N PHE A 38 -8.92 9.45 1.90
CA PHE A 38 -9.34 9.11 3.26
C PHE A 38 -10.83 9.40 3.41
N VAL A 39 -11.63 8.39 3.73
CA VAL A 39 -13.09 8.52 3.81
C VAL A 39 -13.51 8.83 5.24
N ALA A 40 -13.10 8.00 6.21
CA ALA A 40 -13.58 8.12 7.59
C ALA A 40 -12.68 7.38 8.59
N LYS A 41 -12.82 7.78 9.86
CA LYS A 41 -12.53 6.92 11.01
C LYS A 41 -13.84 6.31 11.47
N VAL A 42 -13.94 5.00 11.38
CA VAL A 42 -15.11 4.26 11.84
C VAL A 42 -14.86 3.78 13.26
N PRO A 43 -15.82 3.98 14.20
CA PRO A 43 -15.69 3.49 15.56
C PRO A 43 -15.50 1.97 15.61
N SER A 44 -14.97 1.45 16.72
CA SER A 44 -14.85 0.01 16.91
C SER A 44 -16.22 -0.69 16.84
N LEU A 45 -16.24 -1.95 16.40
CA LEU A 45 -17.47 -2.73 16.29
C LEU A 45 -18.19 -2.86 17.63
N SER A 46 -17.44 -3.05 18.72
CA SER A 46 -18.00 -3.08 20.08
C SER A 46 -18.65 -1.74 20.48
N GLN A 47 -18.11 -0.61 20.00
CA GLN A 47 -18.73 0.70 20.24
C GLN A 47 -19.99 0.88 19.38
N GLN A 48 -19.96 0.47 18.13
CA GLN A 48 -21.14 0.52 17.25
C GLN A 48 -22.29 -0.34 17.78
N ILE A 49 -21.98 -1.55 18.29
CA ILE A 49 -22.97 -2.41 18.96
C ILE A 49 -23.61 -1.69 20.16
N LYS A 50 -22.77 -1.05 21.02
CA LYS A 50 -23.27 -0.29 22.18
C LYS A 50 -24.11 0.92 21.80
N GLN A 51 -23.80 1.55 20.67
CA GLN A 51 -24.50 2.74 20.17
C GLN A 51 -25.74 2.38 19.32
N GLY A 52 -25.93 1.12 18.96
CA GLY A 52 -27.01 0.67 18.06
C GLY A 52 -26.82 1.08 16.60
N THR A 53 -25.57 1.38 16.19
CA THR A 53 -25.21 1.72 14.81
C THR A 53 -24.57 0.56 14.05
N PHE A 54 -24.36 -0.58 14.73
CA PHE A 54 -23.85 -1.80 14.09
C PHE A 54 -24.88 -2.35 13.11
N ILE A 55 -24.46 -2.58 11.88
CA ILE A 55 -25.31 -3.07 10.79
C ILE A 55 -25.09 -4.59 10.67
N LYS A 56 -26.06 -5.37 11.12
CA LYS A 56 -26.04 -6.81 10.91
C LYS A 56 -26.19 -7.12 9.42
N SER A 57 -25.55 -8.17 8.97
CA SER A 57 -25.81 -8.69 7.65
C SER A 57 -27.30 -8.96 7.48
N ASN A 58 -27.87 -8.36 6.45
CA ASN A 58 -29.27 -8.53 6.09
C ASN A 58 -29.28 -8.95 4.62
N THR A 59 -29.37 -10.21 4.39
CA THR A 59 -29.34 -10.84 3.07
C THR A 59 -30.46 -10.40 2.13
N GLN A 60 -31.42 -9.61 2.64
CA GLN A 60 -32.49 -9.05 1.82
C GLN A 60 -32.10 -7.67 1.27
N GLY A 61 -31.69 -7.63 0.02
CA GLY A 61 -31.51 -6.39 -0.74
C GLY A 61 -30.08 -5.94 -0.95
N GLU A 62 -29.11 -6.71 -0.51
CA GLU A 62 -27.71 -6.42 -0.85
C GLU A 62 -27.44 -6.73 -2.33
N LYS A 63 -26.68 -5.84 -2.99
CA LYS A 63 -26.38 -6.01 -4.41
C LYS A 63 -25.46 -7.21 -4.60
N LYS A 64 -25.84 -8.05 -5.53
CA LYS A 64 -24.98 -9.13 -6.02
C LYS A 64 -24.00 -8.54 -7.03
N GLU A 65 -22.76 -8.95 -6.98
CA GLU A 65 -21.80 -8.71 -8.04
C GLU A 65 -22.36 -9.22 -9.38
N VAL A 66 -22.28 -8.39 -10.40
CA VAL A 66 -22.58 -8.80 -11.77
C VAL A 66 -21.26 -9.17 -12.42
N ASN A 67 -20.93 -10.45 -12.42
CA ASN A 67 -19.74 -10.92 -13.11
C ASN A 67 -19.85 -10.61 -14.61
N PRO A 68 -18.96 -9.76 -15.13
CA PRO A 68 -18.89 -9.55 -16.56
C PRO A 68 -18.53 -10.87 -17.23
N LYS A 69 -19.12 -11.16 -18.35
CA LYS A 69 -18.79 -12.36 -19.14
C LYS A 69 -17.29 -12.42 -19.38
N ARG A 70 -16.65 -13.55 -19.08
CA ARG A 70 -15.23 -13.79 -19.42
C ARG A 70 -15.04 -13.46 -20.90
N ARG A 71 -14.30 -12.38 -21.14
CA ARG A 71 -13.93 -11.97 -22.49
C ARG A 71 -12.55 -12.53 -22.76
N GLY A 72 -12.37 -13.26 -23.86
CA GLY A 72 -11.06 -13.74 -24.27
C GLY A 72 -10.92 -15.24 -24.50
N ALA A 73 -11.95 -16.03 -24.29
CA ALA A 73 -11.98 -17.42 -24.72
C ALA A 73 -11.57 -17.64 -26.19
N ASN A 74 -11.72 -16.58 -27.01
CA ASN A 74 -11.34 -16.59 -28.43
C ASN A 74 -9.83 -16.41 -28.69
N THR A 75 -9.00 -16.26 -27.65
CA THR A 75 -7.54 -16.08 -27.78
C THR A 75 -6.77 -17.38 -27.71
N THR A 76 -7.41 -18.50 -27.43
CA THR A 76 -6.81 -19.83 -27.47
C THR A 76 -6.72 -20.35 -28.89
N ILE A 77 -5.65 -21.09 -29.19
CA ILE A 77 -5.45 -21.74 -30.49
C ILE A 77 -5.90 -23.18 -30.36
N PRO A 78 -6.97 -23.63 -31.05
CA PRO A 78 -7.48 -24.97 -30.94
C PRO A 78 -6.40 -26.06 -31.22
N GLY A 79 -6.27 -27.00 -30.29
CA GLY A 79 -5.32 -28.12 -30.40
C GLY A 79 -3.86 -27.78 -30.12
N LYS A 80 -3.58 -26.55 -29.72
CA LYS A 80 -2.27 -26.12 -29.21
C LYS A 80 -2.28 -26.09 -27.67
N GLY A 81 -1.12 -26.27 -27.04
CA GLY A 81 -0.94 -26.26 -25.60
C GLY A 81 -1.31 -27.56 -24.89
N PHE A 82 -1.58 -28.60 -25.64
CA PHE A 82 -1.90 -29.92 -25.08
C PHE A 82 -0.63 -30.77 -24.96
N PRO A 83 -0.13 -31.08 -23.75
CA PRO A 83 0.96 -32.04 -23.62
C PRO A 83 0.52 -33.40 -24.20
N LYS A 84 1.29 -33.94 -25.13
CA LYS A 84 0.92 -35.11 -25.96
C LYS A 84 0.48 -36.37 -25.19
N ASN A 85 0.86 -36.48 -23.91
CA ASN A 85 0.54 -37.59 -23.01
C ASN A 85 -0.11 -37.17 -21.71
N GLY A 86 -0.81 -36.03 -21.69
CA GLY A 86 -1.31 -35.39 -20.48
C GLY A 86 -0.24 -34.57 -19.75
N ASP A 87 -0.57 -34.04 -18.62
CA ASP A 87 0.35 -33.23 -17.80
C ASP A 87 1.56 -34.08 -17.35
N PRO A 88 2.80 -33.70 -17.73
CA PRO A 88 3.99 -34.52 -17.42
C PRO A 88 4.37 -34.51 -15.93
N LEU A 89 3.80 -33.63 -15.12
CA LEU A 89 4.02 -33.53 -13.67
C LEU A 89 2.83 -34.09 -12.86
N ALA A 90 1.78 -34.56 -13.52
CA ALA A 90 0.66 -35.22 -12.87
C ALA A 90 1.10 -36.59 -12.37
N GLU A 91 1.81 -36.67 -11.26
CA GLU A 91 2.03 -37.94 -10.57
C GLU A 91 0.83 -38.16 -9.63
N PRO A 92 0.14 -39.30 -9.74
CA PRO A 92 -0.79 -39.72 -8.71
C PRO A 92 -0.04 -39.65 -7.38
N SER A 93 -0.60 -39.06 -6.37
CA SER A 93 0.00 -38.98 -5.02
C SER A 93 0.34 -40.41 -4.62
N LYS A 94 1.62 -40.77 -4.74
CA LYS A 94 2.11 -42.10 -4.42
C LYS A 94 1.60 -42.42 -3.03
N LYS A 95 0.88 -43.53 -2.91
CA LYS A 95 0.38 -44.05 -1.62
C LYS A 95 1.49 -43.88 -0.60
N SER A 96 1.25 -42.97 0.34
CA SER A 96 2.23 -42.55 1.34
C SER A 96 2.92 -43.76 1.95
N VAL A 97 4.24 -43.74 2.00
CA VAL A 97 5.00 -44.62 2.86
C VAL A 97 4.37 -44.52 4.25
N ASN A 98 4.03 -45.65 4.87
CA ASN A 98 3.38 -45.73 6.19
C ASN A 98 4.09 -44.90 7.26
N ARG A 99 3.93 -43.62 7.24
CA ARG A 99 4.18 -42.76 8.39
C ARG A 99 2.86 -42.64 9.12
N LEU A 100 2.86 -42.91 10.40
CA LEU A 100 1.70 -42.69 11.26
C LEU A 100 1.52 -41.18 11.41
N TYR A 101 0.60 -40.60 10.64
CA TYR A 101 0.18 -39.22 10.81
C TYR A 101 -1.14 -39.21 11.59
N ASP A 102 -1.24 -38.33 12.57
CA ASP A 102 -2.54 -37.81 12.92
C ASP A 102 -2.89 -36.77 11.86
N SER A 103 -3.63 -37.19 10.88
CA SER A 103 -3.98 -36.36 9.72
C SER A 103 -5.29 -35.61 9.90
N SER A 104 -5.90 -35.65 11.10
CA SER A 104 -7.13 -34.93 11.35
C SER A 104 -6.87 -33.41 11.47
N PRO A 105 -7.77 -32.56 10.97
CA PRO A 105 -7.68 -31.14 11.26
C PRO A 105 -7.70 -30.89 12.78
N ILE A 106 -6.88 -29.96 13.26
CA ILE A 106 -6.87 -29.52 14.68
C ILE A 106 -8.24 -28.94 15.03
N ARG A 107 -8.87 -28.24 14.09
CA ARG A 107 -10.18 -27.62 14.25
C ARG A 107 -10.87 -27.45 12.89
N VAL A 108 -12.20 -27.58 12.92
CA VAL A 108 -13.07 -27.23 11.80
C VAL A 108 -14.28 -26.49 12.38
N PHE A 109 -14.63 -25.36 11.77
CA PHE A 109 -15.83 -24.60 12.13
C PHE A 109 -16.44 -23.88 10.93
N ASP A 110 -17.75 -23.67 10.95
CA ASP A 110 -18.44 -22.93 9.91
C ASP A 110 -18.32 -21.41 10.20
N ALA A 111 -17.70 -20.69 9.29
CA ALA A 111 -17.59 -19.22 9.37
C ALA A 111 -18.92 -18.55 9.00
N HIS A 112 -19.61 -19.11 8.00
CA HIS A 112 -20.91 -18.63 7.53
C HIS A 112 -21.79 -19.82 7.09
N VAL A 113 -23.10 -19.66 7.27
CA VAL A 113 -24.10 -20.57 6.71
C VAL A 113 -25.13 -19.72 6.00
N SER A 114 -25.15 -19.80 4.69
CA SER A 114 -25.99 -18.96 3.85
C SER A 114 -27.46 -19.32 3.93
N THR A 115 -28.27 -18.33 3.65
CA THR A 115 -29.70 -18.48 3.37
C THR A 115 -29.94 -18.47 1.84
N SER A 116 -31.14 -18.80 1.41
CA SER A 116 -31.50 -18.85 -0.03
C SER A 116 -31.43 -17.48 -0.75
N SER A 117 -31.17 -16.41 0.00
CA SER A 117 -31.10 -15.02 -0.54
C SER A 117 -29.68 -14.46 -0.59
N ASP A 118 -28.66 -15.21 -0.12
CA ASP A 118 -27.29 -14.75 -0.12
C ASP A 118 -26.68 -14.73 -1.55
N PRO A 119 -25.70 -13.87 -1.83
CA PRO A 119 -24.94 -13.88 -3.07
C PRO A 119 -24.27 -15.23 -3.34
N VAL A 120 -24.10 -15.57 -4.60
CA VAL A 120 -23.42 -16.80 -5.03
C VAL A 120 -22.47 -16.45 -6.17
N PRO A 121 -21.19 -16.89 -6.09
CA PRO A 121 -20.56 -17.65 -4.99
C PRO A 121 -20.47 -16.82 -3.70
N SER A 122 -20.12 -17.43 -2.58
CA SER A 122 -19.86 -16.69 -1.33
C SER A 122 -18.55 -15.91 -1.37
N ASP A 123 -17.62 -16.32 -2.22
CA ASP A 123 -16.27 -15.74 -2.33
C ASP A 123 -15.55 -15.65 -0.96
N PRO A 124 -15.39 -16.79 -0.29
CA PRO A 124 -14.92 -16.83 1.08
C PRO A 124 -13.45 -16.42 1.16
N THR A 125 -13.15 -15.56 2.10
CA THR A 125 -11.78 -15.12 2.40
C THR A 125 -11.60 -15.02 3.91
N GLY A 126 -10.37 -15.08 4.41
CA GLY A 126 -10.13 -14.93 5.83
C GLY A 126 -8.67 -14.86 6.19
N ALA A 127 -8.37 -14.25 7.32
CA ALA A 127 -7.02 -14.19 7.85
C ALA A 127 -7.00 -14.36 9.36
N VAL A 128 -5.98 -15.06 9.82
CA VAL A 128 -5.70 -15.27 11.24
C VAL A 128 -4.68 -14.25 11.72
N GLY A 129 -4.98 -13.60 12.86
CA GLY A 129 -4.07 -12.79 13.65
C GLY A 129 -3.71 -13.47 14.97
N PRO A 130 -2.99 -12.82 15.89
CA PRO A 130 -2.54 -13.45 17.14
C PRO A 130 -3.68 -14.01 18.01
N ASN A 131 -4.83 -13.34 18.05
CA ASN A 131 -5.94 -13.70 18.94
C ASN A 131 -7.28 -13.89 18.22
N HIS A 132 -7.37 -13.51 16.93
CA HIS A 132 -8.62 -13.46 16.20
C HIS A 132 -8.48 -14.11 14.83
N TYR A 133 -9.59 -14.64 14.33
CA TYR A 133 -9.77 -14.97 12.92
C TYR A 133 -10.87 -14.08 12.34
N VAL A 134 -10.58 -13.38 11.26
CA VAL A 134 -11.55 -12.57 10.53
C VAL A 134 -11.92 -13.31 9.26
N ALA A 135 -13.18 -13.67 9.11
CA ALA A 135 -13.75 -14.24 7.90
C ALA A 135 -14.63 -13.20 7.21
N ALA A 136 -14.60 -13.16 5.89
CA ALA A 136 -15.50 -12.36 5.08
C ALA A 136 -16.00 -13.18 3.88
N TRP A 137 -17.16 -12.80 3.40
CA TRP A 137 -17.82 -13.36 2.22
C TRP A 137 -18.65 -12.25 1.55
N ASN A 138 -19.14 -12.49 0.37
CA ASN A 138 -20.01 -11.52 -0.33
C ASN A 138 -21.20 -11.20 0.55
N THR A 139 -21.20 -10.13 0.94
CA THR A 139 -21.30 -8.76 1.28
C THR A 139 -21.17 -8.54 2.79
N ALA A 140 -20.59 -9.49 3.51
CA ALA A 140 -20.54 -9.52 4.97
C ALA A 140 -19.20 -10.05 5.53
N PHE A 141 -19.03 -9.92 6.84
CA PHE A 141 -17.88 -10.49 7.57
C PHE A 141 -18.26 -10.85 9.01
N SER A 142 -17.43 -11.69 9.63
CA SER A 142 -17.53 -12.02 11.04
C SER A 142 -16.15 -12.19 11.67
N ILE A 143 -16.08 -12.13 13.01
CA ILE A 143 -14.84 -12.24 13.76
C ILE A 143 -14.99 -13.35 14.80
N PHE A 144 -13.97 -14.20 14.86
CA PHE A 144 -13.91 -15.38 15.74
C PHE A 144 -12.69 -15.29 16.66
N ASP A 145 -12.75 -15.93 17.81
CA ASP A 145 -11.56 -16.28 18.58
C ASP A 145 -10.80 -17.46 17.91
N LYS A 146 -9.62 -17.77 18.41
CA LYS A 146 -8.80 -18.88 17.90
C LYS A 146 -9.45 -20.27 18.12
N ASN A 147 -10.50 -20.35 18.92
CA ASN A 147 -11.26 -21.59 19.14
C ASN A 147 -12.44 -21.74 18.17
N GLY A 148 -12.66 -20.79 17.27
CA GLY A 148 -13.78 -20.77 16.34
C GLY A 148 -15.07 -20.25 16.97
N ASN A 149 -15.02 -19.66 18.16
CA ASN A 149 -16.18 -19.02 18.76
C ASN A 149 -16.41 -17.66 18.14
N LYS A 150 -17.63 -17.42 17.66
CA LYS A 150 -18.02 -16.13 17.06
C LYS A 150 -18.06 -15.03 18.13
N LEU A 151 -17.33 -13.93 17.89
CA LEU A 151 -17.21 -12.79 18.81
C LEU A 151 -18.20 -11.65 18.50
N ILE A 152 -18.63 -11.56 17.24
CA ILE A 152 -19.67 -10.63 16.78
C ILE A 152 -20.66 -11.36 15.90
N ASP A 153 -21.91 -10.87 15.82
CA ASP A 153 -22.86 -11.32 14.80
C ASP A 153 -22.33 -10.98 13.41
N ASP A 154 -22.82 -11.68 12.38
CA ASP A 154 -22.44 -11.40 11.00
C ASP A 154 -22.75 -9.93 10.67
N ALA A 155 -21.72 -9.19 10.31
CA ALA A 155 -21.76 -7.77 10.01
C ALA A 155 -21.86 -7.54 8.49
N SER A 156 -22.76 -6.69 8.04
CA SER A 156 -22.69 -6.18 6.68
C SER A 156 -21.37 -5.41 6.49
N LEU A 157 -20.75 -5.50 5.31
CA LEU A 157 -19.58 -4.68 4.95
C LEU A 157 -19.87 -3.18 5.08
N SER A 158 -21.14 -2.75 4.94
CA SER A 158 -21.56 -1.36 5.20
C SER A 158 -21.35 -0.89 6.66
N THR A 159 -21.08 -1.79 7.61
CA THR A 159 -20.64 -1.44 8.96
C THR A 159 -19.29 -0.73 8.97
N LEU A 160 -18.41 -1.11 8.05
CA LEU A 160 -17.10 -0.47 7.86
C LEU A 160 -17.13 0.57 6.72
N PHE A 161 -17.90 0.30 5.66
CA PHE A 161 -17.99 1.13 4.47
C PHE A 161 -19.38 1.77 4.39
N PRO A 162 -19.61 2.93 5.03
CA PRO A 162 -20.93 3.53 5.09
C PRO A 162 -21.53 3.71 3.70
N ASP A 163 -22.80 3.30 3.58
CA ASP A 163 -23.62 3.40 2.36
C ASP A 163 -23.08 2.58 1.16
N ASN A 164 -22.21 1.59 1.43
CA ASN A 164 -21.57 0.82 0.37
C ASN A 164 -21.47 -0.66 0.74
N THR A 165 -22.03 -1.54 -0.09
CA THR A 165 -21.93 -3.00 0.04
C THR A 165 -21.92 -3.61 -1.36
N ALA A 166 -20.71 -3.87 -1.88
CA ALA A 166 -20.53 -4.20 -3.29
C ALA A 166 -19.97 -5.60 -3.56
N GLY A 167 -19.36 -6.26 -2.60
CA GLY A 167 -18.88 -7.63 -2.72
C GLY A 167 -17.37 -7.78 -2.96
N ASP A 168 -16.94 -8.98 -3.25
CA ASP A 168 -15.54 -9.43 -3.40
C ASP A 168 -14.63 -8.95 -2.26
N PRO A 169 -14.98 -9.24 -1.01
CA PRO A 169 -14.12 -8.86 0.09
C PRO A 169 -12.83 -9.67 0.07
N ILE A 170 -11.72 -9.03 0.44
CA ILE A 170 -10.46 -9.72 0.75
C ILE A 170 -10.07 -9.35 2.17
N VAL A 171 -9.69 -10.35 2.96
CA VAL A 171 -9.16 -10.17 4.32
C VAL A 171 -7.68 -10.49 4.33
N LEU A 172 -6.87 -9.57 4.84
CA LEU A 172 -5.47 -9.81 5.15
C LEU A 172 -5.18 -9.45 6.61
N TYR A 173 -4.16 -10.08 7.16
CA TYR A 173 -3.55 -9.70 8.42
C TYR A 173 -2.10 -9.26 8.16
N ASP A 174 -1.81 -8.00 8.46
CA ASP A 174 -0.48 -7.43 8.40
C ASP A 174 0.24 -7.70 9.72
N ALA A 175 0.98 -8.79 9.77
CA ALA A 175 1.62 -9.26 11.00
C ALA A 175 2.68 -8.29 11.52
N ALA A 176 3.41 -7.61 10.63
CA ALA A 176 4.42 -6.64 11.02
C ALA A 176 3.85 -5.33 11.60
N ALA A 177 2.59 -5.02 11.30
CA ALA A 177 1.90 -3.86 11.84
C ALA A 177 0.87 -4.25 12.92
N ASP A 178 0.58 -5.54 13.05
CA ASP A 178 -0.49 -6.08 13.91
C ASP A 178 -1.86 -5.44 13.58
N ARG A 179 -2.24 -5.53 12.30
CA ARG A 179 -3.46 -4.91 11.75
C ARG A 179 -4.21 -5.84 10.81
N PHE A 180 -5.53 -5.84 10.92
CA PHE A 180 -6.40 -6.45 9.92
C PHE A 180 -6.75 -5.46 8.81
N MET A 181 -6.83 -5.97 7.60
CA MET A 181 -7.33 -5.24 6.42
C MET A 181 -8.53 -6.00 5.86
N ILE A 182 -9.62 -5.28 5.58
CA ILE A 182 -10.80 -5.78 4.88
C ILE A 182 -11.03 -4.87 3.68
N THR A 183 -11.31 -5.46 2.52
CA THR A 183 -11.54 -4.70 1.29
C THR A 183 -12.87 -5.10 0.65
N GLN A 184 -13.36 -4.29 -0.27
CA GLN A 184 -14.46 -4.62 -1.18
C GLN A 184 -14.42 -3.69 -2.39
N PHE A 185 -15.27 -3.93 -3.40
CA PHE A 185 -15.52 -2.95 -4.45
C PHE A 185 -16.11 -1.65 -3.88
N GLU A 186 -15.86 -0.52 -4.54
CA GLU A 186 -16.61 0.70 -4.34
C GLU A 186 -17.85 0.68 -5.26
N ASP A 187 -19.03 0.74 -4.67
CA ASP A 187 -20.27 0.91 -5.43
C ASP A 187 -20.52 2.41 -5.64
N LYS A 188 -20.20 2.90 -6.81
CA LYS A 188 -20.73 4.19 -7.27
C LYS A 188 -21.99 3.90 -8.05
N ASP A 189 -23.10 4.44 -7.58
CA ASP A 189 -24.39 4.35 -8.23
C ASP A 189 -24.37 5.17 -9.53
N ASP A 190 -23.53 4.76 -10.48
CA ASP A 190 -23.64 5.28 -11.83
C ASP A 190 -24.85 4.64 -12.52
N LYS A 191 -25.48 5.40 -13.42
CA LYS A 191 -26.71 4.99 -14.14
C LYS A 191 -26.55 3.73 -15.00
N GLU A 192 -25.35 3.13 -15.04
CA GLU A 192 -25.01 1.96 -15.84
C GLU A 192 -24.58 0.75 -14.99
N GLY A 193 -24.48 0.86 -13.65
CA GLY A 193 -24.18 -0.25 -12.73
C GLY A 193 -22.73 -0.72 -12.74
N PHE A 194 -21.77 0.10 -13.17
CA PHE A 194 -20.37 -0.19 -13.09
C PHE A 194 -19.77 0.38 -11.78
N GLN A 195 -19.02 -0.47 -11.10
CA GLN A 195 -18.21 -0.12 -9.97
C GLN A 195 -16.81 0.28 -10.49
N ASP A 196 -16.29 1.40 -10.05
CA ASP A 196 -15.04 1.94 -10.58
C ASP A 196 -13.97 2.21 -9.50
N GLY A 197 -14.05 1.51 -8.38
CA GLY A 197 -13.08 1.66 -7.29
C GLY A 197 -12.99 0.48 -6.34
N LEU A 198 -12.12 0.62 -5.36
CA LEU A 198 -11.92 -0.33 -4.27
C LEU A 198 -11.94 0.40 -2.94
N ASN A 199 -12.68 -0.11 -1.98
CA ASN A 199 -12.68 0.33 -0.60
C ASN A 199 -11.76 -0.52 0.25
N VAL A 200 -11.02 0.11 1.16
CA VAL A 200 -10.07 -0.54 2.05
C VAL A 200 -10.28 -0.06 3.47
N ALA A 201 -10.50 -0.98 4.39
CA ALA A 201 -10.57 -0.74 5.83
C ALA A 201 -9.34 -1.34 6.52
N ILE A 202 -8.64 -0.55 7.33
CA ILE A 202 -7.50 -1.00 8.15
C ILE A 202 -7.84 -0.79 9.62
N SER A 203 -7.70 -1.82 10.44
CA SER A 203 -7.91 -1.71 11.89
C SER A 203 -6.88 -0.77 12.51
N MET A 204 -7.28 0.05 13.47
CA MET A 204 -6.39 0.98 14.17
C MET A 204 -5.52 0.28 15.22
N GLY A 205 -5.80 -0.96 15.55
CA GLY A 205 -5.08 -1.76 16.53
C GLY A 205 -5.25 -3.26 16.26
N PRO A 206 -4.63 -4.12 17.07
CA PRO A 206 -4.58 -5.57 16.88
C PRO A 206 -5.94 -6.27 17.08
N ASP A 207 -6.82 -5.68 17.86
CA ASP A 207 -8.13 -6.23 18.15
C ASP A 207 -9.19 -5.69 17.16
N PRO A 208 -9.63 -6.46 16.17
CA PRO A 208 -10.55 -6.00 15.15
C PRO A 208 -11.97 -5.71 15.67
N VAL A 209 -12.31 -6.17 16.89
CA VAL A 209 -13.59 -5.92 17.54
C VAL A 209 -13.58 -4.60 18.31
N ASN A 210 -12.49 -4.33 19.04
CA ASN A 210 -12.40 -3.21 19.97
C ASN A 210 -11.61 -2.02 19.43
N SER A 211 -10.81 -2.21 18.40
CA SER A 211 -10.17 -1.11 17.67
C SER A 211 -11.13 -0.46 16.67
N GLY A 212 -10.95 0.84 16.41
CA GLY A 212 -11.60 1.51 15.29
C GLY A 212 -10.98 1.12 13.94
N TRP A 213 -11.46 1.73 12.86
CA TRP A 213 -11.00 1.44 11.50
C TRP A 213 -10.75 2.73 10.71
N TYR A 214 -9.65 2.76 9.96
CA TYR A 214 -9.40 3.75 8.93
C TYR A 214 -9.97 3.27 7.59
N ILE A 215 -10.77 4.11 6.94
CA ILE A 215 -11.42 3.77 5.67
C ILE A 215 -10.84 4.61 4.55
N TYR A 216 -10.45 3.95 3.48
CA TYR A 216 -9.89 4.55 2.28
C TYR A 216 -10.64 4.09 1.04
N THR A 217 -10.66 4.93 0.01
CA THR A 217 -11.13 4.57 -1.33
C THR A 217 -10.02 4.80 -2.34
N ALA A 218 -9.79 3.81 -3.18
CA ALA A 218 -8.94 3.90 -4.35
C ALA A 218 -9.81 4.07 -5.58
N GLY A 219 -9.79 5.24 -6.22
CA GLY A 219 -10.47 5.45 -7.50
C GLY A 219 -9.64 4.92 -8.66
N PHE A 220 -10.29 4.26 -9.59
CA PHE A 220 -9.71 3.81 -10.84
C PHE A 220 -10.06 4.80 -11.97
N GLU A 221 -9.55 4.52 -13.17
CA GLU A 221 -9.89 5.33 -14.34
C GLU A 221 -11.38 5.20 -14.67
N THR A 222 -12.01 6.28 -15.08
CA THR A 222 -13.45 6.33 -15.35
C THR A 222 -13.87 5.23 -16.33
N GLY A 223 -14.82 4.40 -15.90
CA GLY A 223 -15.33 3.28 -16.69
C GLY A 223 -14.47 2.01 -16.66
N ALA A 224 -13.43 1.96 -15.83
CA ALA A 224 -12.66 0.76 -15.56
C ALA A 224 -13.24 0.02 -14.35
N PHE A 225 -13.62 -1.24 -14.53
CA PHE A 225 -14.04 -2.10 -13.42
C PHE A 225 -12.87 -2.96 -12.97
N PRO A 226 -12.46 -2.88 -11.68
CA PRO A 226 -11.32 -3.64 -11.13
C PRO A 226 -11.76 -5.04 -10.68
N ASP A 227 -12.14 -5.90 -11.60
CA ASP A 227 -12.64 -7.25 -11.33
C ASP A 227 -11.57 -8.17 -10.75
N TYR A 228 -11.97 -9.09 -9.89
CA TYR A 228 -11.12 -10.11 -9.28
C TYR A 228 -9.84 -9.54 -8.65
N PRO A 229 -9.95 -8.56 -7.72
CA PRO A 229 -8.77 -7.93 -7.12
C PRO A 229 -8.00 -8.90 -6.23
N LYS A 230 -6.69 -8.77 -6.23
CA LYS A 230 -5.77 -9.53 -5.35
C LYS A 230 -4.92 -8.54 -4.57
N TYR A 231 -4.79 -8.75 -3.27
CA TYR A 231 -4.03 -7.89 -2.38
C TYR A 231 -2.84 -8.62 -1.80
N SER A 232 -1.74 -7.92 -1.58
CA SER A 232 -0.53 -8.47 -0.97
C SER A 232 0.16 -7.42 -0.11
N ILE A 233 0.77 -7.87 0.97
CA ILE A 233 1.49 -7.05 1.92
C ILE A 233 2.98 -7.08 1.57
N TRP A 234 3.60 -5.91 1.52
CA TRP A 234 5.04 -5.74 1.41
C TRP A 234 5.49 -4.59 2.32
N ARG A 235 6.82 -4.43 2.50
CA ARG A 235 7.36 -3.43 3.43
C ARG A 235 6.85 -2.02 3.19
N ASP A 236 6.80 -1.59 1.95
CA ASP A 236 6.55 -0.22 1.52
C ASP A 236 5.15 0.04 0.98
N GLY A 237 4.33 -1.01 0.83
CA GLY A 237 3.00 -0.85 0.26
C GLY A 237 2.08 -2.03 0.44
N TYR A 238 0.79 -1.78 0.32
CA TYR A 238 -0.21 -2.79 -0.01
C TYR A 238 -0.37 -2.80 -1.52
N TYR A 239 -0.11 -3.94 -2.11
CA TYR A 239 -0.04 -4.13 -3.55
C TYR A 239 -1.30 -4.80 -4.06
N ILE A 240 -1.82 -4.31 -5.18
CA ILE A 240 -3.07 -4.79 -5.78
C ILE A 240 -2.82 -5.17 -7.23
N THR A 241 -3.39 -6.27 -7.65
CA THR A 241 -3.59 -6.61 -9.06
C THR A 241 -5.07 -6.79 -9.31
N SER A 242 -5.52 -6.55 -10.52
CA SER A 242 -6.92 -6.69 -10.88
C SER A 242 -7.08 -6.91 -12.39
N ASN A 243 -8.14 -7.58 -12.79
CA ASN A 243 -8.63 -7.58 -14.15
C ASN A 243 -9.30 -6.23 -14.41
N ILE A 244 -8.66 -5.36 -15.18
CA ILE A 244 -9.25 -4.07 -15.51
C ILE A 244 -10.07 -4.22 -16.80
N GLU A 245 -11.39 -4.13 -16.67
CA GLU A 245 -12.30 -4.00 -17.79
C GLU A 245 -12.50 -2.54 -18.12
N THR A 246 -11.99 -2.11 -19.26
CA THR A 246 -12.20 -0.75 -19.76
C THR A 246 -13.41 -0.70 -20.68
N ASN A 247 -14.23 0.33 -20.51
CA ASN A 247 -15.27 0.65 -21.47
C ASN A 247 -14.70 1.61 -22.54
N PRO A 248 -14.40 1.13 -23.77
CA PRO A 248 -13.76 1.97 -24.79
C PRO A 248 -14.64 3.15 -25.25
N ASN A 249 -15.91 3.19 -24.86
CA ASN A 249 -16.80 4.34 -25.14
C ASN A 249 -16.71 5.42 -24.07
N ARG A 250 -16.16 5.11 -22.89
CA ARG A 250 -16.00 6.05 -21.77
C ARG A 250 -14.57 6.53 -21.58
N ASP A 251 -13.61 5.64 -21.80
CA ASP A 251 -12.19 5.95 -21.66
C ASP A 251 -11.40 5.35 -22.83
N PRO A 252 -11.32 6.07 -23.99
CA PRO A 252 -10.50 5.63 -25.11
C PRO A 252 -9.00 5.64 -24.82
N ASP A 253 -8.56 6.35 -23.78
CA ASP A 253 -7.15 6.58 -23.43
C ASP A 253 -6.73 5.81 -22.17
N ALA A 254 -7.51 4.79 -21.72
CA ALA A 254 -7.17 3.98 -20.56
C ALA A 254 -5.72 3.52 -20.59
N THR A 255 -4.97 3.82 -19.54
CA THR A 255 -3.51 3.58 -19.43
C THR A 255 -3.12 2.10 -19.49
N GLY A 256 -4.11 1.19 -19.43
CA GLY A 256 -3.87 -0.25 -19.35
C GLY A 256 -3.19 -0.67 -18.04
N ALA A 257 -3.23 0.16 -17.02
CA ALA A 257 -2.73 -0.18 -15.69
C ALA A 257 -3.56 -1.33 -15.09
N ASN A 258 -2.86 -2.29 -14.51
CA ASN A 258 -3.46 -3.47 -13.87
C ASN A 258 -2.72 -3.85 -12.57
N VAL A 259 -1.79 -3.02 -12.14
CA VAL A 259 -1.03 -3.13 -10.90
C VAL A 259 -1.09 -1.80 -10.17
N PHE A 260 -1.40 -1.84 -8.89
CA PHE A 260 -1.58 -0.66 -8.06
C PHE A 260 -0.87 -0.84 -6.72
N VAL A 261 -0.40 0.27 -6.15
CA VAL A 261 0.30 0.26 -4.86
C VAL A 261 -0.22 1.37 -3.97
N MET A 262 -0.64 1.01 -2.77
CA MET A 262 -1.06 1.93 -1.71
C MET A 262 0.06 2.11 -0.69
N GLN A 263 0.34 3.34 -0.28
CA GLN A 263 1.38 3.65 0.70
C GLN A 263 1.00 3.14 2.11
N ARG A 264 1.58 2.00 2.50
CA ARG A 264 1.26 1.25 3.73
C ARG A 264 1.40 2.11 4.99
N ASP A 265 2.57 2.72 5.22
CA ASP A 265 2.86 3.45 6.46
C ASP A 265 1.89 4.62 6.69
N SER A 266 1.49 5.31 5.61
CA SER A 266 0.50 6.38 5.68
C SER A 266 -0.90 5.86 6.01
N MET A 267 -1.27 4.68 5.47
CA MET A 267 -2.57 4.07 5.76
C MET A 267 -2.69 3.60 7.20
N LEU A 268 -1.62 3.06 7.77
CA LEU A 268 -1.60 2.55 9.15
C LEU A 268 -1.89 3.63 10.20
N VAL A 269 -1.60 4.89 9.89
CA VAL A 269 -1.80 6.02 10.83
C VAL A 269 -2.98 6.92 10.46
N GLY A 270 -3.78 6.55 9.47
CA GLY A 270 -4.92 7.38 9.02
C GLY A 270 -4.49 8.63 8.25
N GLY A 271 -3.33 8.58 7.59
CA GLY A 271 -2.79 9.69 6.79
C GLY A 271 -3.41 9.78 5.39
N ALA A 272 -2.78 10.56 4.50
CA ALA A 272 -3.14 10.72 3.10
C ALA A 272 -2.18 9.93 2.21
N PRO A 273 -2.41 8.62 2.02
CA PRO A 273 -1.46 7.73 1.36
C PRO A 273 -1.34 8.01 -0.13
N GLY A 274 -0.11 7.87 -0.65
CA GLY A 274 0.14 7.82 -2.08
C GLY A 274 -0.50 6.59 -2.71
N PHE A 275 -0.86 6.71 -4.01
CA PHE A 275 -1.40 5.64 -4.84
C PHE A 275 -0.73 5.66 -6.20
N LEU A 276 -0.10 4.55 -6.57
CA LEU A 276 0.64 4.40 -7.82
C LEU A 276 -0.03 3.34 -8.68
N SER A 277 -0.07 3.58 -9.99
CA SER A 277 -0.57 2.62 -10.98
C SER A 277 0.52 2.29 -11.98
N PHE A 278 0.58 1.02 -12.42
CA PHE A 278 1.54 0.56 -13.41
C PHE A 278 0.88 -0.35 -14.43
N ALA A 279 1.28 -0.22 -15.69
CA ALA A 279 1.03 -1.21 -16.72
C ALA A 279 2.17 -2.23 -16.74
N LEU A 280 1.86 -3.52 -16.74
CA LEU A 280 2.88 -4.58 -16.81
C LEU A 280 3.42 -4.73 -18.24
N PRO A 281 4.72 -4.46 -18.48
CA PRO A 281 5.29 -4.62 -19.79
C PRO A 281 5.29 -6.09 -20.21
N GLY A 282 4.88 -6.36 -21.46
CA GLY A 282 4.90 -7.72 -22.03
C GLY A 282 3.89 -8.69 -21.44
N LEU A 283 2.90 -8.23 -20.67
CA LEU A 283 1.80 -9.07 -20.21
C LEU A 283 0.93 -9.51 -21.40
N GLN A 284 0.80 -10.82 -21.59
CA GLN A 284 -0.21 -11.38 -22.49
C GLN A 284 -1.41 -11.80 -21.65
N ARG A 285 -2.57 -11.29 -22.02
CA ARG A 285 -3.83 -11.53 -21.31
C ARG A 285 -4.60 -12.65 -22.01
N ASN A 286 -5.16 -13.53 -21.22
CA ASN A 286 -6.19 -14.44 -21.71
C ASN A 286 -7.33 -14.45 -20.69
N SER A 287 -8.49 -13.93 -21.06
CA SER A 287 -9.66 -13.91 -20.20
C SER A 287 -9.40 -13.29 -18.81
N PHE A 288 -9.50 -14.07 -17.79
CA PHE A 288 -9.38 -13.74 -16.38
C PHE A 288 -7.91 -13.87 -15.96
N TYR A 289 -7.18 -12.79 -15.78
CA TYR A 289 -5.71 -12.85 -15.82
C TYR A 289 -5.00 -12.32 -14.57
N SER A 290 -5.67 -11.97 -13.50
CA SER A 290 -5.06 -11.35 -12.31
C SER A 290 -3.69 -11.93 -11.92
N PRO A 291 -2.56 -11.28 -12.24
CA PRO A 291 -1.26 -11.66 -11.68
C PRO A 291 -1.25 -11.58 -10.16
N GLN A 292 -0.35 -12.29 -9.49
CA GLN A 292 -0.24 -12.28 -8.03
C GLN A 292 1.06 -11.65 -7.57
N PHE A 293 0.99 -10.67 -6.66
CA PHE A 293 2.15 -10.30 -5.86
C PHE A 293 2.45 -11.37 -4.83
N PHE A 294 3.72 -11.53 -4.52
CA PHE A 294 4.15 -12.36 -3.41
C PHE A 294 3.80 -11.66 -2.09
N ASN A 295 2.95 -12.28 -1.30
CA ASN A 295 2.46 -11.75 -0.03
C ASN A 295 3.34 -12.16 1.14
N VAL A 296 3.65 -11.25 2.04
CA VAL A 296 4.32 -11.55 3.31
C VAL A 296 3.26 -11.76 4.39
N GLY A 297 3.10 -13.00 4.85
CA GLY A 297 2.12 -13.40 5.85
C GLY A 297 2.71 -13.57 7.27
N TYR A 298 3.87 -12.96 7.59
CA TYR A 298 4.55 -13.02 8.88
C TYR A 298 5.16 -11.65 9.22
N ASP A 299 5.69 -11.48 10.41
CA ASP A 299 6.08 -10.18 10.98
C ASP A 299 7.39 -9.59 10.40
N GLU A 300 8.28 -10.41 9.85
CA GLU A 300 9.52 -9.96 9.25
C GLU A 300 9.33 -9.54 7.79
N LEU A 301 9.18 -8.25 7.54
CA LEU A 301 9.09 -7.70 6.18
C LEU A 301 10.48 -7.62 5.51
N PRO A 302 10.59 -7.93 4.21
CA PRO A 302 11.86 -7.83 3.48
C PRO A 302 12.49 -6.45 3.59
N GLU A 303 13.78 -6.38 3.97
CA GLU A 303 14.47 -5.09 4.14
C GLU A 303 14.84 -4.41 2.82
N ASN A 304 15.13 -5.20 1.79
CA ASN A 304 15.63 -4.73 0.50
C ASN A 304 14.86 -5.34 -0.67
N GLY A 305 14.91 -4.66 -1.80
CA GLY A 305 14.26 -5.06 -3.05
C GLY A 305 12.79 -4.59 -3.13
N GLY A 306 12.27 -4.57 -4.36
CA GLY A 306 10.87 -4.28 -4.64
C GLY A 306 9.99 -5.52 -4.47
N ALA A 307 8.67 -5.31 -4.45
CA ALA A 307 7.69 -6.39 -4.44
C ALA A 307 7.68 -7.12 -5.79
N SER A 308 7.80 -8.42 -5.77
CA SER A 308 7.71 -9.25 -6.97
C SER A 308 6.28 -9.75 -7.16
N LEU A 309 5.88 -9.88 -8.44
CA LEU A 309 4.62 -10.51 -8.82
C LEU A 309 4.85 -11.50 -9.95
N VAL A 310 3.98 -12.49 -10.04
CA VAL A 310 4.08 -13.58 -11.00
C VAL A 310 2.79 -13.75 -11.80
N PHE A 311 2.92 -14.14 -13.05
CA PHE A 311 1.82 -14.64 -13.85
C PHE A 311 2.29 -15.76 -14.78
N MET A 312 1.42 -16.70 -15.03
CA MET A 312 1.65 -17.80 -15.97
C MET A 312 1.37 -17.34 -17.41
N GLN A 313 1.97 -18.00 -18.37
CA GLN A 313 1.72 -17.83 -19.80
C GLN A 313 1.66 -19.22 -20.45
N ASP A 314 0.48 -19.56 -20.96
CA ASP A 314 0.18 -20.85 -21.56
C ASP A 314 0.38 -20.76 -23.08
N ASP A 315 1.03 -21.73 -23.67
CA ASP A 315 1.30 -21.75 -25.13
C ASP A 315 0.04 -22.04 -25.98
N ALA A 316 -1.07 -22.44 -25.34
CA ALA A 316 -2.38 -22.44 -25.98
C ALA A 316 -2.90 -21.07 -26.36
N TRP A 317 -2.37 -20.00 -25.72
CA TRP A 317 -2.81 -18.64 -26.00
C TRP A 317 -2.16 -18.07 -27.26
N GLN A 318 -2.89 -17.19 -27.94
CA GLN A 318 -2.35 -16.53 -29.12
C GLN A 318 -1.14 -15.64 -28.76
N GLY A 319 -0.03 -15.87 -29.45
CA GLY A 319 1.21 -15.08 -29.27
C GLY A 319 2.17 -15.64 -28.22
N ILE A 320 1.84 -16.71 -27.53
CA ILE A 320 2.73 -17.44 -26.64
C ILE A 320 3.32 -18.62 -27.37
N ALA A 321 4.65 -18.74 -27.34
CA ALA A 321 5.37 -19.82 -28.07
C ALA A 321 5.52 -21.07 -27.22
N ASP A 322 5.87 -20.89 -25.94
CA ASP A 322 6.15 -21.96 -24.98
C ASP A 322 5.61 -21.55 -23.60
N ASP A 323 5.26 -22.53 -22.78
CA ASP A 323 4.79 -22.31 -21.42
C ASP A 323 5.89 -21.71 -20.54
N HIS A 324 5.55 -20.67 -19.82
CA HIS A 324 6.49 -20.00 -18.93
C HIS A 324 5.81 -19.17 -17.85
N LEU A 325 6.56 -18.85 -16.83
CA LEU A 325 6.18 -17.82 -15.85
C LEU A 325 6.83 -16.50 -16.23
N LYS A 326 6.12 -15.40 -16.02
CA LYS A 326 6.65 -14.04 -16.01
C LYS A 326 6.68 -13.51 -14.60
N VAL A 327 7.83 -12.99 -14.19
CA VAL A 327 8.01 -12.33 -12.90
C VAL A 327 8.45 -10.89 -13.13
N TRP A 328 7.73 -9.94 -12.54
CA TRP A 328 8.10 -8.53 -12.53
C TRP A 328 8.45 -8.12 -11.11
N THR A 329 9.14 -7.00 -10.97
CA THR A 329 9.42 -6.36 -9.69
C THR A 329 8.96 -4.91 -9.75
N VAL A 330 8.13 -4.51 -8.81
CA VAL A 330 7.68 -3.12 -8.63
C VAL A 330 8.48 -2.51 -7.48
N SER A 331 9.14 -1.41 -7.74
CA SER A 331 9.91 -0.64 -6.75
C SER A 331 9.25 0.71 -6.55
N THR A 332 8.93 1.06 -5.31
CA THR A 332 8.29 2.33 -4.96
C THR A 332 9.26 3.30 -4.31
N ASP A 333 9.13 4.57 -4.62
CA ASP A 333 9.78 5.69 -3.95
C ASP A 333 8.71 6.68 -3.52
N TRP A 334 8.31 6.64 -2.25
CA TRP A 334 7.25 7.51 -1.75
C TRP A 334 7.69 8.95 -1.51
N GLN A 335 9.00 9.24 -1.53
CA GLN A 335 9.53 10.61 -1.44
C GLN A 335 9.53 11.29 -2.81
N THR A 336 9.84 10.53 -3.86
CA THR A 336 9.82 10.98 -5.25
C THR A 336 9.11 9.91 -6.09
N PRO A 337 7.77 9.91 -6.11
CA PRO A 337 6.97 8.85 -6.73
C PRO A 337 7.28 8.59 -8.21
N GLU A 338 7.79 9.58 -8.91
CA GLU A 338 8.24 9.49 -10.31
C GLU A 338 9.44 8.53 -10.48
N ASN A 339 10.21 8.28 -9.42
CA ASN A 339 11.32 7.32 -9.42
C ASN A 339 10.83 5.88 -9.26
N SER A 340 9.57 5.69 -8.90
CA SER A 340 8.97 4.36 -8.82
C SER A 340 8.95 3.70 -10.18
N SER A 341 9.01 2.37 -10.21
CA SER A 341 9.13 1.68 -11.49
C SER A 341 8.68 0.22 -11.42
N VAL A 342 8.25 -0.30 -12.56
CA VAL A 342 8.09 -1.74 -12.79
C VAL A 342 9.17 -2.23 -13.75
N SER A 343 9.76 -3.40 -13.45
CA SER A 343 10.78 -4.01 -14.30
C SER A 343 10.20 -4.58 -15.60
N ALA A 344 11.03 -4.82 -16.60
CA ALA A 344 10.71 -5.80 -17.64
C ALA A 344 10.47 -7.18 -17.00
N PRO A 345 9.67 -8.05 -17.62
CA PRO A 345 9.44 -9.38 -17.09
C PRO A 345 10.69 -10.25 -17.14
N GLN A 346 10.98 -10.96 -16.06
CA GLN A 346 11.84 -12.13 -16.10
C GLN A 346 11.00 -13.29 -16.61
N ILE A 347 11.47 -13.97 -17.67
CA ILE A 347 10.84 -15.15 -18.24
C ILE A 347 11.48 -16.38 -17.62
N ILE A 348 10.68 -17.26 -17.04
CA ILE A 348 11.12 -18.52 -16.41
C ILE A 348 10.41 -19.68 -17.14
N PRO A 349 11.11 -20.45 -17.98
CA PRO A 349 10.52 -21.61 -18.65
C PRO A 349 10.02 -22.64 -17.64
N THR A 350 8.89 -23.27 -17.94
CA THR A 350 8.26 -24.32 -17.13
C THR A 350 8.16 -25.65 -17.89
N VAL A 351 7.85 -26.71 -17.16
CA VAL A 351 7.33 -27.91 -17.77
C VAL A 351 5.96 -27.60 -18.39
N PRO A 352 5.65 -28.10 -19.61
CA PRO A 352 4.39 -27.80 -20.29
C PRO A 352 3.14 -28.11 -19.46
N PHE A 353 2.10 -27.27 -19.62
CA PHE A 353 0.80 -27.43 -18.96
C PHE A 353 -0.34 -26.94 -19.87
N LYS A 354 -1.58 -27.28 -19.53
CA LYS A 354 -2.79 -26.73 -20.17
C LYS A 354 -3.65 -26.09 -19.06
N SER A 355 -3.80 -24.77 -19.09
CA SER A 355 -4.57 -24.04 -18.09
C SER A 355 -5.98 -23.68 -18.53
N VAL A 356 -6.42 -24.12 -19.70
CA VAL A 356 -7.72 -23.77 -20.30
C VAL A 356 -8.57 -25.00 -20.43
N PHE A 357 -9.81 -24.92 -19.94
CA PHE A 357 -10.84 -25.95 -19.99
C PHE A 357 -11.96 -25.51 -20.94
N ASP A 358 -12.56 -26.43 -21.69
CA ASP A 358 -13.71 -26.21 -22.59
C ASP A 358 -13.63 -24.91 -23.42
N GLY A 359 -12.41 -24.56 -23.83
CA GLY A 359 -12.16 -23.32 -24.59
C GLY A 359 -12.44 -22.02 -23.83
N GLY A 360 -12.47 -22.05 -22.48
CA GLY A 360 -12.72 -20.90 -21.62
C GLY A 360 -14.17 -20.77 -21.13
N SER A 361 -14.93 -21.86 -21.08
CA SER A 361 -16.26 -21.94 -20.49
C SER A 361 -16.20 -21.72 -18.95
N PHE A 362 -17.31 -21.28 -18.36
CA PHE A 362 -17.49 -21.26 -16.89
C PHE A 362 -18.04 -22.58 -16.34
N GLU A 363 -18.33 -23.56 -17.18
CA GLU A 363 -18.93 -24.84 -16.82
C GLU A 363 -17.97 -25.91 -17.27
N ASN A 364 -17.09 -26.39 -16.36
CA ASN A 364 -15.98 -27.28 -16.70
C ASN A 364 -16.03 -28.60 -15.93
N LEU A 365 -16.21 -28.56 -14.60
CA LEU A 365 -16.01 -29.67 -13.72
C LEU A 365 -17.35 -30.29 -13.34
N ARG A 366 -17.57 -31.55 -13.74
CA ARG A 366 -18.81 -32.27 -13.48
C ARG A 366 -18.96 -32.59 -11.98
N GLN A 367 -20.22 -32.54 -11.51
CA GLN A 367 -20.65 -32.99 -10.21
C GLN A 367 -21.76 -34.04 -10.37
N PRO A 368 -22.20 -34.77 -9.30
CA PRO A 368 -23.21 -35.84 -9.42
C PRO A 368 -24.54 -35.38 -10.02
N SER A 369 -24.95 -34.14 -9.77
CA SER A 369 -26.10 -33.52 -10.41
C SER A 369 -26.04 -31.98 -10.30
N GLY A 370 -26.66 -31.28 -11.25
CA GLY A 370 -26.66 -29.81 -11.32
C GLY A 370 -25.79 -29.30 -12.48
N PRO A 371 -25.48 -28.00 -12.52
CA PRO A 371 -24.58 -27.43 -13.52
C PRO A 371 -23.15 -27.88 -13.27
N ASP A 372 -22.34 -27.93 -14.31
CA ASP A 372 -20.89 -28.12 -14.18
C ASP A 372 -20.26 -26.89 -13.51
N ILE A 373 -19.19 -27.09 -12.73
CA ILE A 373 -18.60 -26.08 -11.85
C ILE A 373 -17.42 -25.41 -12.53
N ASP A 374 -17.29 -24.11 -12.38
CA ASP A 374 -16.16 -23.31 -12.87
C ASP A 374 -14.85 -23.73 -12.19
N ALA A 375 -13.87 -24.15 -13.00
CA ALA A 375 -12.54 -24.46 -12.52
C ALA A 375 -11.70 -23.25 -12.11
N LEU A 376 -12.16 -22.05 -12.39
CA LEU A 376 -11.42 -20.78 -12.28
C LEU A 376 -10.09 -20.83 -13.03
N GLN A 377 -10.17 -21.11 -14.31
CA GLN A 377 -9.07 -21.41 -15.21
C GLN A 377 -8.26 -20.19 -15.63
N ALA A 378 -7.02 -20.42 -16.11
CA ALA A 378 -6.13 -19.43 -16.71
C ALA A 378 -5.72 -18.27 -15.77
N THR A 379 -5.76 -18.47 -14.48
CA THR A 379 -5.37 -17.47 -13.47
C THR A 379 -4.63 -18.12 -12.30
N ILE A 380 -3.76 -17.36 -11.64
CA ILE A 380 -3.14 -17.80 -10.39
C ILE A 380 -4.13 -17.67 -9.26
N MET A 381 -4.26 -18.72 -8.45
CA MET A 381 -5.19 -18.74 -7.32
C MET A 381 -4.74 -17.82 -6.20
N ASN A 382 -5.67 -17.40 -5.35
CA ASN A 382 -5.38 -16.61 -4.17
C ASN A 382 -4.76 -17.50 -3.07
N GLN A 383 -3.53 -17.34 -2.58
CA GLN A 383 -2.65 -16.22 -2.77
C GLN A 383 -1.22 -16.74 -3.03
N ALA A 384 -0.39 -16.00 -3.75
CA ALA A 384 1.04 -16.28 -3.83
C ALA A 384 1.73 -15.83 -2.53
N GLN A 385 2.45 -16.71 -1.85
CA GLN A 385 3.03 -16.47 -0.53
C GLN A 385 4.55 -16.40 -0.59
N PHE A 386 5.11 -15.37 0.07
CA PHE A 386 6.54 -15.15 0.21
C PHE A 386 7.03 -15.52 1.60
N ARG A 387 8.23 -16.10 1.67
CA ARG A 387 8.94 -16.30 2.92
C ARG A 387 10.45 -16.15 2.73
N ALA A 388 11.10 -15.40 3.63
CA ALA A 388 12.55 -15.35 3.70
C ALA A 388 13.05 -16.47 4.63
N PHE A 389 14.10 -17.17 4.17
CA PHE A 389 14.82 -18.17 4.95
C PHE A 389 16.31 -17.80 5.02
N PRO A 390 17.07 -18.34 5.98
CA PRO A 390 18.50 -18.16 5.98
C PRO A 390 19.15 -18.59 4.66
N GLY A 391 19.65 -17.62 3.89
CA GLY A 391 20.34 -17.86 2.63
C GLY A 391 19.49 -17.90 1.36
N TYR A 392 18.15 -17.80 1.43
CA TYR A 392 17.30 -17.69 0.25
C TYR A 392 15.91 -17.12 0.57
N ASN A 393 15.29 -16.53 -0.43
CA ASN A 393 13.86 -16.20 -0.41
C ASN A 393 13.09 -17.27 -1.16
N SER A 394 11.88 -17.59 -0.71
CA SER A 394 10.97 -18.55 -1.31
C SER A 394 9.64 -17.90 -1.64
N ALA A 395 9.00 -18.32 -2.74
CA ALA A 395 7.63 -17.95 -3.08
C ALA A 395 6.88 -19.16 -3.59
N VAL A 396 5.69 -19.41 -3.03
CA VAL A 396 4.82 -20.55 -3.39
C VAL A 396 3.48 -20.04 -3.93
N PHE A 397 2.98 -20.67 -4.98
CA PHE A 397 1.69 -20.34 -5.60
C PHE A 397 1.20 -21.51 -6.47
N ASN A 398 -0.06 -21.47 -6.86
CA ASN A 398 -0.69 -22.50 -7.67
C ASN A 398 -1.72 -21.94 -8.65
N PHE A 399 -2.11 -22.79 -9.60
CA PHE A 399 -3.24 -22.60 -10.51
C PHE A 399 -3.77 -23.95 -10.99
N VAL A 400 -4.99 -23.97 -11.49
CA VAL A 400 -5.61 -25.19 -12.01
C VAL A 400 -5.11 -25.49 -13.44
N VAL A 401 -4.92 -26.78 -13.74
CA VAL A 401 -4.54 -27.27 -15.06
C VAL A 401 -5.35 -28.50 -15.43
N ASP A 402 -5.57 -28.72 -16.72
CA ASP A 402 -6.09 -29.96 -17.24
C ASP A 402 -4.95 -30.98 -17.32
N VAL A 403 -5.09 -32.08 -16.61
CA VAL A 403 -4.05 -33.14 -16.53
C VAL A 403 -4.29 -34.29 -17.50
N SER A 404 -5.45 -34.33 -18.16
CA SER A 404 -5.81 -35.43 -19.06
C SER A 404 -5.03 -35.42 -20.36
N ALA A 405 -4.89 -36.57 -20.97
CA ALA A 405 -4.26 -36.75 -22.28
C ALA A 405 -5.28 -36.80 -23.44
N ASP A 406 -6.53 -36.81 -23.14
CA ASP A 406 -7.63 -37.02 -24.08
C ASP A 406 -8.67 -35.88 -24.02
N ALA A 407 -9.85 -36.10 -24.55
CA ALA A 407 -10.89 -35.09 -24.63
C ALA A 407 -11.75 -34.98 -23.34
N GLU A 408 -11.56 -35.86 -22.37
CA GLU A 408 -12.20 -35.74 -21.06
C GLU A 408 -11.28 -34.97 -20.15
N GLU A 409 -11.64 -33.72 -19.80
CA GLU A 409 -10.85 -32.82 -18.98
C GLU A 409 -10.88 -33.28 -17.53
N GLN A 410 -9.72 -33.25 -16.86
CA GLN A 410 -9.56 -33.51 -15.43
C GLN A 410 -8.71 -32.43 -14.81
N ALA A 411 -9.25 -31.76 -13.80
CA ALA A 411 -8.53 -30.71 -13.08
C ALA A 411 -7.50 -31.30 -12.10
N GLY A 412 -6.30 -30.74 -12.13
CA GLY A 412 -5.25 -30.89 -11.14
C GLY A 412 -4.68 -29.54 -10.73
N VAL A 413 -3.99 -29.49 -9.62
CA VAL A 413 -3.39 -28.26 -9.08
C VAL A 413 -1.91 -28.23 -9.45
N ARG A 414 -1.53 -27.39 -10.41
CA ARG A 414 -0.14 -27.07 -10.73
C ARG A 414 0.37 -26.09 -9.70
N TRP A 415 1.50 -26.38 -9.08
CA TRP A 415 2.08 -25.55 -8.04
C TRP A 415 3.59 -25.36 -8.24
N TYR A 416 4.12 -24.26 -7.69
CA TYR A 416 5.51 -23.84 -7.79
C TYR A 416 6.07 -23.42 -6.45
N GLU A 417 7.36 -23.70 -6.26
CA GLU A 417 8.22 -22.98 -5.32
C GLU A 417 9.33 -22.30 -6.12
N LEU A 418 9.28 -20.99 -6.19
CA LEU A 418 10.38 -20.19 -6.73
C LEU A 418 11.34 -19.84 -5.61
N ARG A 419 12.64 -19.80 -5.92
CA ARG A 419 13.66 -19.31 -4.98
C ARG A 419 14.53 -18.24 -5.62
N GLN A 420 15.01 -17.34 -4.74
CA GLN A 420 15.91 -16.25 -5.01
C GLN A 420 16.97 -16.23 -3.90
N ARG A 421 18.26 -16.09 -4.23
CA ARG A 421 19.33 -16.12 -3.21
C ARG A 421 19.31 -14.92 -2.28
N SER A 422 18.98 -13.77 -2.82
CA SER A 422 18.83 -12.51 -2.09
C SER A 422 17.94 -11.56 -2.89
N ALA A 423 17.39 -10.56 -2.21
CA ALA A 423 16.55 -9.54 -2.84
C ALA A 423 17.26 -8.88 -4.05
N GLY A 424 16.54 -8.77 -5.17
CA GLY A 424 17.06 -8.23 -6.44
C GLY A 424 17.77 -9.22 -7.36
N GLU A 425 18.12 -10.43 -6.88
CA GLU A 425 18.60 -11.51 -7.75
C GLU A 425 17.44 -12.13 -8.54
N PRO A 426 17.70 -12.79 -9.69
CA PRO A 426 16.65 -13.47 -10.44
C PRO A 426 15.99 -14.60 -9.66
N TRP A 427 14.69 -14.74 -9.83
CA TRP A 427 13.92 -15.90 -9.35
C TRP A 427 14.21 -17.13 -10.23
N SER A 428 14.14 -18.31 -9.65
CA SER A 428 14.26 -19.57 -10.38
C SER A 428 13.30 -20.61 -9.78
N ILE A 429 12.83 -21.54 -10.62
CA ILE A 429 12.05 -22.67 -10.12
C ILE A 429 12.97 -23.55 -9.29
N PHE A 430 12.70 -23.66 -7.99
CA PHE A 430 13.32 -24.66 -7.12
C PHE A 430 12.62 -26.01 -7.27
N GLN A 431 11.29 -25.98 -7.38
CA GLN A 431 10.48 -27.14 -7.69
C GLN A 431 9.14 -26.71 -8.32
N GLU A 432 8.60 -27.60 -9.09
CA GLU A 432 7.26 -27.54 -9.67
C GLU A 432 6.62 -28.92 -9.65
N GLY A 433 5.31 -28.99 -9.53
CA GLY A 433 4.57 -30.24 -9.51
C GLY A 433 3.10 -30.04 -9.86
N THR A 434 2.40 -31.12 -10.19
CA THR A 434 0.95 -31.12 -10.37
C THR A 434 0.34 -32.12 -9.41
N TYR A 435 -0.49 -31.61 -8.50
CA TYR A 435 -1.23 -32.47 -7.59
C TYR A 435 -2.51 -32.98 -8.27
N VAL A 436 -2.72 -34.29 -8.23
CA VAL A 436 -3.93 -34.96 -8.67
C VAL A 436 -4.50 -35.73 -7.49
N SER A 437 -5.82 -35.67 -7.28
CA SER A 437 -6.45 -36.45 -6.22
C SER A 437 -6.17 -37.94 -6.40
N PRO A 438 -5.77 -38.66 -5.35
CA PRO A 438 -5.49 -40.11 -5.43
C PRO A 438 -6.65 -40.96 -5.94
N ASP A 439 -7.87 -40.49 -5.74
CA ASP A 439 -9.11 -41.18 -6.12
C ASP A 439 -9.58 -40.78 -7.52
N GLY A 440 -8.78 -39.97 -8.25
CA GLY A 440 -9.10 -39.59 -9.63
C GLY A 440 -10.11 -38.44 -9.75
N GLN A 441 -10.50 -37.83 -8.64
CA GLN A 441 -11.39 -36.66 -8.63
C GLN A 441 -10.67 -35.43 -9.20
N ASN A 442 -11.45 -34.48 -9.71
CA ASN A 442 -10.94 -33.14 -10.00
C ASN A 442 -10.42 -32.49 -8.73
N ALA A 443 -9.25 -31.85 -8.77
CA ALA A 443 -8.69 -31.04 -7.70
C ALA A 443 -8.51 -29.60 -8.18
N PHE A 444 -9.11 -28.62 -7.46
CA PHE A 444 -9.17 -27.22 -7.89
C PHE A 444 -9.39 -26.27 -6.71
N ALA A 445 -9.59 -24.99 -6.95
CA ALA A 445 -9.82 -23.93 -5.95
C ALA A 445 -8.84 -24.07 -4.76
N ALA A 446 -7.55 -24.13 -5.08
CA ALA A 446 -6.52 -24.36 -4.09
C ALA A 446 -5.87 -23.06 -3.60
N SER A 447 -5.44 -23.06 -2.35
CA SER A 447 -4.57 -22.05 -1.76
C SER A 447 -3.44 -22.72 -0.97
N MET A 448 -2.26 -22.11 -0.95
CA MET A 448 -1.09 -22.71 -0.34
C MET A 448 -0.22 -21.71 0.40
N VAL A 449 0.52 -22.21 1.39
CA VAL A 449 1.43 -21.41 2.21
C VAL A 449 2.64 -22.25 2.61
N GLN A 450 3.75 -21.55 2.92
CA GLN A 450 4.96 -22.17 3.46
C GLN A 450 5.19 -21.73 4.91
N ASP A 451 5.33 -22.69 5.81
CA ASP A 451 5.58 -22.42 7.23
C ASP A 451 7.06 -22.04 7.52
N LYS A 452 7.38 -21.72 8.78
CA LYS A 452 8.74 -21.36 9.20
C LYS A 452 9.76 -22.50 9.04
N ASN A 453 9.30 -23.76 9.00
CA ASN A 453 10.12 -24.97 8.83
C ASN A 453 10.24 -25.38 7.36
N ALA A 454 9.79 -24.52 6.45
CA ALA A 454 9.73 -24.78 5.00
C ALA A 454 8.82 -25.92 4.58
N ASN A 455 7.90 -26.38 5.43
CA ASN A 455 6.81 -27.24 5.00
C ASN A 455 5.86 -26.43 4.12
N ILE A 456 5.30 -27.05 3.09
CA ILE A 456 4.30 -26.44 2.22
C ILE A 456 2.96 -27.15 2.44
N GLY A 457 1.96 -26.38 2.90
CA GLY A 457 0.58 -26.84 2.99
C GLY A 457 -0.26 -26.32 1.83
N MET A 458 -1.22 -27.11 1.41
CA MET A 458 -2.17 -26.76 0.35
C MET A 458 -3.56 -27.25 0.73
N GLY A 459 -4.48 -26.31 0.87
CA GLY A 459 -5.92 -26.61 0.94
C GLY A 459 -6.51 -26.56 -0.46
N PHE A 460 -7.49 -27.40 -0.75
CA PHE A 460 -8.09 -27.51 -2.09
C PHE A 460 -9.46 -28.19 -2.03
N THR A 461 -10.18 -28.12 -3.13
CA THR A 461 -11.51 -28.74 -3.28
C THR A 461 -11.43 -29.90 -4.27
N THR A 462 -12.22 -30.96 -4.01
CA THR A 462 -12.38 -32.08 -4.95
C THR A 462 -13.85 -32.27 -5.33
N VAL A 463 -14.09 -32.78 -6.56
CA VAL A 463 -15.42 -33.11 -7.07
C VAL A 463 -15.29 -34.07 -8.27
N ASP A 464 -16.30 -34.92 -8.49
CA ASP A 464 -16.46 -35.70 -9.71
C ASP A 464 -17.94 -36.05 -9.96
N THR A 465 -18.22 -36.91 -10.93
CA THR A 465 -19.58 -37.36 -11.28
C THR A 465 -20.25 -38.24 -10.23
N GLU A 466 -19.50 -38.79 -9.29
CA GLU A 466 -20.00 -39.68 -8.24
C GLU A 466 -19.94 -39.05 -6.87
N ASN A 467 -19.00 -38.13 -6.64
CA ASN A 467 -18.71 -37.49 -5.35
C ASN A 467 -19.01 -35.99 -5.40
N MET A 468 -19.77 -35.53 -4.42
CA MET A 468 -20.03 -34.10 -4.19
C MET A 468 -18.77 -33.40 -3.75
N LEU A 469 -18.77 -32.06 -3.81
CA LEU A 469 -17.67 -31.20 -3.37
C LEU A 469 -17.15 -31.60 -1.99
N ALA A 470 -15.84 -31.73 -1.86
CA ALA A 470 -15.17 -31.97 -0.58
C ALA A 470 -13.98 -31.03 -0.43
N ILE A 471 -13.86 -30.43 0.74
CA ILE A 471 -12.75 -29.58 1.12
C ILE A 471 -11.68 -30.43 1.78
N ASN A 472 -10.46 -30.34 1.27
CA ASN A 472 -9.35 -31.19 1.68
C ASN A 472 -8.09 -30.34 1.92
N TYR A 473 -7.11 -30.95 2.57
CA TYR A 473 -5.74 -30.45 2.55
C TYR A 473 -4.74 -31.58 2.27
N THR A 474 -3.57 -31.18 1.81
CA THR A 474 -2.36 -31.97 1.66
C THR A 474 -1.14 -31.09 1.92
N GLY A 475 0.03 -31.63 1.81
CA GLY A 475 1.26 -30.87 1.95
C GLY A 475 2.50 -31.69 1.72
N ARG A 476 3.65 -31.08 1.97
CA ARG A 476 4.96 -31.71 1.86
C ARG A 476 5.96 -31.15 2.87
N TYR A 477 6.96 -31.97 3.17
CA TYR A 477 8.10 -31.59 4.00
C TYR A 477 9.30 -31.13 3.13
N PRO A 478 10.25 -30.33 3.68
CA PRO A 478 11.37 -29.79 2.90
C PRO A 478 12.25 -30.87 2.25
N ASN A 479 12.39 -32.02 2.92
CA ASN A 479 13.25 -33.12 2.47
C ASN A 479 12.53 -34.16 1.59
N ASP A 480 11.27 -33.97 1.28
CA ASP A 480 10.54 -34.83 0.37
C ASP A 480 11.05 -34.71 -1.08
N ALA A 481 10.76 -35.71 -1.90
CA ALA A 481 11.07 -35.63 -3.32
C ALA A 481 10.43 -34.37 -3.94
N ARG A 482 11.22 -33.63 -4.70
CA ARG A 482 10.74 -32.39 -5.33
C ARG A 482 9.55 -32.65 -6.23
N GLY A 483 8.63 -31.70 -6.29
CA GLY A 483 7.45 -31.77 -7.15
C GLY A 483 6.31 -32.67 -6.62
N THR A 484 6.45 -33.25 -5.41
CA THR A 484 5.43 -34.15 -4.84
C THR A 484 4.84 -33.59 -3.55
N MET A 485 3.54 -33.78 -3.34
CA MET A 485 2.85 -33.61 -2.05
C MET A 485 2.81 -34.96 -1.35
N SER A 486 3.50 -35.09 -0.23
CA SER A 486 3.71 -36.37 0.47
C SER A 486 2.75 -36.61 1.60
N VAL A 487 2.13 -35.57 2.13
CA VAL A 487 1.09 -35.67 3.16
C VAL A 487 -0.18 -36.20 2.52
N PRO A 488 -0.83 -37.26 3.07
CA PRO A 488 -2.07 -37.78 2.52
C PRO A 488 -3.16 -36.74 2.40
N GLN A 489 -4.00 -36.86 1.36
CA GLN A 489 -5.22 -36.07 1.25
C GLN A 489 -6.08 -36.28 2.50
N THR A 490 -6.40 -35.19 3.18
CA THR A 490 -7.14 -35.21 4.43
C THR A 490 -8.37 -34.34 4.34
N LEU A 491 -9.52 -34.89 4.71
CA LEU A 491 -10.81 -34.23 4.63
C LEU A 491 -10.96 -33.14 5.73
N ILE A 492 -11.38 -31.94 5.32
CA ILE A 492 -11.85 -30.88 6.22
C ILE A 492 -13.38 -30.91 6.31
N ALA A 493 -14.07 -30.86 5.17
CA ALA A 493 -15.53 -30.88 5.11
C ALA A 493 -16.04 -31.59 3.85
N GLN A 494 -17.21 -32.20 3.93
CA GLN A 494 -17.87 -32.91 2.83
C GLN A 494 -19.24 -32.34 2.56
N SER A 495 -19.52 -31.94 1.32
CA SER A 495 -20.86 -31.53 0.90
C SER A 495 -21.88 -32.66 1.07
N THR A 496 -23.09 -32.28 1.48
CA THR A 496 -24.26 -33.16 1.55
C THR A 496 -25.31 -32.82 0.48
N ALA A 497 -25.03 -31.79 -0.33
CA ALA A 497 -25.80 -31.37 -1.49
C ALA A 497 -24.87 -30.96 -2.63
N ASN A 498 -25.34 -31.02 -3.87
CA ASN A 498 -24.61 -30.49 -5.01
C ASN A 498 -24.65 -28.97 -5.00
N ASN A 499 -23.65 -28.34 -5.62
CA ASN A 499 -23.70 -26.91 -5.92
C ASN A 499 -24.84 -26.65 -6.96
N PRO A 500 -25.84 -25.82 -6.61
CA PRO A 500 -26.90 -25.52 -7.55
C PRO A 500 -26.52 -24.49 -8.61
N PHE A 501 -25.29 -24.01 -8.61
CA PHE A 501 -24.74 -22.96 -9.49
C PHE A 501 -23.47 -23.46 -10.19
N SER A 502 -23.05 -22.77 -11.27
CA SER A 502 -21.77 -23.04 -11.93
C SER A 502 -20.57 -22.33 -11.24
N ARG A 503 -20.83 -21.23 -10.52
CA ARG A 503 -19.77 -20.45 -9.83
C ARG A 503 -19.39 -21.10 -8.51
N TYR A 504 -18.11 -20.95 -8.12
CA TYR A 504 -17.56 -21.54 -6.91
C TYR A 504 -16.32 -20.80 -6.40
N ALA A 505 -16.37 -20.31 -5.18
CA ALA A 505 -15.28 -19.95 -4.28
C ALA A 505 -14.07 -19.23 -4.91
N ASP A 506 -14.27 -18.08 -5.53
CA ASP A 506 -13.24 -17.34 -6.29
C ASP A 506 -11.99 -16.97 -5.45
N TYR A 507 -12.11 -16.89 -4.12
CA TYR A 507 -11.06 -16.37 -3.23
C TYR A 507 -10.71 -17.30 -2.07
N THR A 508 -10.80 -18.62 -2.24
CA THR A 508 -10.30 -19.55 -1.21
C THR A 508 -8.93 -19.11 -0.70
N HIS A 509 -8.74 -19.10 0.61
CA HIS A 509 -7.57 -18.46 1.19
C HIS A 509 -6.95 -19.28 2.30
N MET A 510 -5.62 -19.43 2.25
CA MET A 510 -4.84 -20.04 3.32
C MET A 510 -3.88 -19.02 3.93
N THR A 511 -3.91 -18.94 5.26
CA THR A 511 -3.03 -18.06 6.05
C THR A 511 -2.32 -18.86 7.14
N LEU A 512 -1.18 -18.34 7.62
CA LEU A 512 -0.45 -18.90 8.76
C LEU A 512 -0.80 -18.16 10.03
N ASP A 513 -0.88 -18.92 11.12
CA ASP A 513 -0.98 -18.37 12.46
C ASP A 513 0.31 -17.58 12.80
N PRO A 514 0.23 -16.27 13.08
CA PRO A 514 1.43 -15.48 13.35
C PRO A 514 2.14 -15.87 14.66
N ASN A 515 1.44 -16.51 15.62
CA ASN A 515 2.03 -16.87 16.90
C ASN A 515 3.06 -17.99 16.76
N ASP A 516 2.77 -19.02 15.96
CA ASP A 516 3.66 -20.16 15.80
C ASP A 516 4.28 -20.25 14.39
N GLN A 517 3.69 -19.59 13.42
CA GLN A 517 4.07 -19.59 12.00
C GLN A 517 4.12 -21.01 11.38
N GLU A 518 3.34 -21.93 11.91
CA GLU A 518 3.24 -23.33 11.48
C GLU A 518 1.78 -23.78 11.30
N THR A 519 0.87 -23.26 12.13
CA THR A 519 -0.55 -23.61 12.04
C THR A 519 -1.19 -22.91 10.84
N MET A 520 -1.80 -23.70 9.97
CA MET A 520 -2.40 -23.27 8.71
C MET A 520 -3.92 -23.16 8.87
N TRP A 521 -4.48 -22.08 8.39
CA TRP A 521 -5.90 -21.78 8.42
C TRP A 521 -6.39 -21.62 6.98
N PHE A 522 -7.28 -22.53 6.55
CA PHE A 522 -7.81 -22.58 5.19
C PHE A 522 -9.32 -22.36 5.20
N VAL A 523 -9.80 -21.41 4.40
CA VAL A 523 -11.23 -21.15 4.20
C VAL A 523 -11.63 -21.50 2.76
N SER A 524 -12.76 -22.18 2.62
CA SER A 524 -13.40 -22.52 1.36
C SER A 524 -14.90 -22.70 1.58
N GLU A 525 -15.66 -22.92 0.50
CA GLU A 525 -17.11 -23.15 0.60
C GLU A 525 -17.50 -24.60 0.27
N TYR A 526 -18.58 -25.12 0.87
CA TYR A 526 -19.19 -26.38 0.54
C TYR A 526 -20.71 -26.29 0.68
N PHE A 527 -21.44 -27.34 0.27
CA PHE A 527 -22.89 -27.32 0.21
C PHE A 527 -23.53 -28.35 1.14
N GLY A 528 -24.39 -27.85 2.04
CA GLY A 528 -25.25 -28.60 2.92
C GLY A 528 -26.72 -28.23 2.69
N PRO A 529 -27.47 -27.86 3.75
CA PRO A 529 -28.81 -27.26 3.59
C PRO A 529 -28.79 -25.90 2.89
N GLY A 530 -27.65 -25.27 2.81
CA GLY A 530 -27.29 -24.03 2.09
C GLY A 530 -25.83 -24.08 1.68
N LEU A 531 -25.32 -22.95 1.18
CA LEU A 531 -23.89 -22.74 0.99
C LEU A 531 -23.25 -22.47 2.36
N ILE A 532 -22.10 -23.06 2.65
CA ILE A 532 -21.41 -22.96 3.94
C ILE A 532 -19.95 -22.63 3.69
N ASP A 533 -19.46 -21.55 4.28
CA ASP A 533 -18.04 -21.23 4.34
C ASP A 533 -17.43 -21.91 5.56
N VAL A 534 -16.45 -22.78 5.33
CA VAL A 534 -15.80 -23.58 6.37
C VAL A 534 -14.33 -23.20 6.52
N VAL A 535 -13.89 -23.13 7.76
CA VAL A 535 -12.48 -22.94 8.12
C VAL A 535 -11.92 -24.25 8.66
N GLY A 536 -10.88 -24.77 7.98
CA GLY A 536 -10.07 -25.90 8.46
C GLY A 536 -8.74 -25.40 9.01
N VAL A 537 -8.42 -25.83 10.23
CA VAL A 537 -7.16 -25.51 10.91
C VAL A 537 -6.35 -26.78 11.05
N PHE A 538 -5.11 -26.77 10.56
CA PHE A 538 -4.24 -27.95 10.58
C PHE A 538 -2.77 -27.53 10.66
N LYS A 539 -1.91 -28.52 10.98
CA LYS A 539 -0.46 -28.34 11.06
C LYS A 539 0.22 -29.55 10.43
N LEU A 540 1.28 -29.33 9.63
CA LEU A 540 2.05 -30.41 9.04
C LEU A 540 3.18 -30.80 10.01
N GLN A 541 2.93 -31.85 10.81
CA GLN A 541 3.95 -32.40 11.71
C GLN A 541 4.21 -33.87 11.38
N PRO A 542 5.45 -34.30 11.16
CA PRO A 542 5.75 -35.72 11.08
C PRO A 542 5.52 -36.35 12.45
N GLY A 543 4.74 -37.42 12.48
CA GLY A 543 4.55 -38.17 13.70
C GLY A 543 5.86 -38.88 14.10
N VAL A 544 6.49 -38.46 15.19
CA VAL A 544 7.66 -39.10 15.82
C VAL A 544 7.25 -39.76 17.12
N ASN A 545 7.95 -40.82 17.51
CA ASN A 545 7.64 -41.53 18.73
C ASN A 545 8.20 -40.86 19.98
N THR A 546 9.40 -40.31 19.85
CA THR A 546 10.19 -39.77 20.96
C THR A 546 10.54 -38.34 20.62
N ASP A 547 9.90 -37.40 21.29
CA ASP A 547 10.06 -35.96 21.03
C ASP A 547 9.55 -35.16 22.24
N VAL A 548 10.38 -34.33 22.83
CA VAL A 548 9.98 -33.36 23.86
C VAL A 548 10.54 -32.01 23.53
N GLN A 549 9.72 -30.99 23.69
CA GLN A 549 10.09 -29.61 23.37
C GLN A 549 9.91 -28.68 24.57
N ILE A 550 10.63 -27.57 24.57
CA ILE A 550 10.27 -26.43 25.39
C ILE A 550 9.14 -25.69 24.66
N SER A 551 7.93 -25.72 25.22
CA SER A 551 6.82 -24.99 24.61
C SER A 551 6.80 -23.52 24.97
N GLU A 552 7.26 -23.17 26.18
CA GLU A 552 7.30 -21.79 26.64
C GLU A 552 8.31 -21.61 27.79
N ILE A 553 8.91 -20.45 27.88
CA ILE A 553 9.64 -19.97 29.07
C ILE A 553 8.70 -19.07 29.84
N LEU A 554 8.17 -19.60 30.96
CA LEU A 554 7.09 -18.97 31.73
C LEU A 554 7.58 -17.84 32.63
N SER A 555 8.81 -17.94 33.17
CA SER A 555 9.44 -16.90 33.96
C SER A 555 10.96 -16.88 33.78
N PRO A 556 11.61 -15.74 34.03
CA PRO A 556 11.00 -14.43 34.33
C PRO A 556 10.31 -13.80 33.12
N GLN A 557 9.40 -12.88 33.40
CA GLN A 557 8.82 -11.96 32.40
C GLN A 557 9.56 -10.63 32.50
N GLU A 558 9.44 -9.79 31.47
CA GLU A 558 9.96 -8.42 31.52
C GLU A 558 9.39 -7.65 32.72
N GLY A 559 10.21 -6.81 33.34
CA GLY A 559 9.81 -6.08 34.53
C GLY A 559 11.01 -5.67 35.38
N THR A 560 10.76 -5.26 36.62
CA THR A 560 11.84 -4.97 37.56
C THR A 560 12.42 -6.27 38.09
N LEU A 561 13.54 -6.70 37.53
CA LEU A 561 14.17 -7.99 37.82
C LEU A 561 15.20 -7.89 38.95
N THR A 562 15.54 -9.04 39.52
CA THR A 562 16.44 -9.16 40.68
C THR A 562 17.66 -10.04 40.36
N SER A 563 18.59 -10.19 41.33
CA SER A 563 19.72 -11.11 41.23
C SER A 563 19.36 -12.58 41.54
N THR A 564 18.06 -12.90 41.73
CA THR A 564 17.60 -14.23 42.08
C THR A 564 16.28 -14.62 41.42
N GLU A 565 16.21 -14.42 40.09
CA GLU A 565 15.02 -14.74 39.32
C GLU A 565 14.87 -16.24 39.11
N GLU A 566 13.64 -16.76 39.32
CA GLU A 566 13.31 -18.17 39.08
C GLU A 566 13.09 -18.40 37.57
N ILE A 567 13.82 -19.38 37.00
CA ILE A 567 13.59 -19.84 35.63
C ILE A 567 12.57 -20.97 35.65
N ARG A 568 11.44 -20.73 35.01
CA ARG A 568 10.34 -21.70 34.89
C ARG A 568 9.97 -21.87 33.43
N VAL A 569 9.80 -23.11 33.01
CA VAL A 569 9.48 -23.47 31.63
C VAL A 569 8.29 -24.42 31.59
N GLU A 570 7.60 -24.40 30.47
CA GLU A 570 6.65 -25.44 30.09
C GLU A 570 7.31 -26.39 29.09
N ILE A 571 7.18 -27.69 29.38
CA ILE A 571 7.69 -28.77 28.54
C ILE A 571 6.48 -29.48 27.95
N ARG A 572 6.51 -29.77 26.64
CA ARG A 572 5.46 -30.54 25.95
C ARG A 572 6.08 -31.82 25.36
N ASN A 573 5.37 -32.92 25.51
CA ASN A 573 5.66 -34.13 24.77
C ASN A 573 4.97 -34.08 23.39
N ALA A 574 5.76 -33.83 22.33
CA ALA A 574 5.30 -33.84 20.95
C ALA A 574 5.38 -35.23 20.29
N GLY A 575 6.04 -36.20 20.96
CA GLY A 575 6.15 -37.59 20.50
C GLY A 575 4.96 -38.47 20.92
N LEU A 576 4.66 -39.46 20.12
CA LEU A 576 3.52 -40.38 20.33
C LEU A 576 3.63 -41.27 21.58
N LEU A 577 4.84 -41.47 22.11
CA LEU A 577 5.06 -42.25 23.31
C LEU A 577 5.22 -41.35 24.57
N PRO A 578 4.74 -41.76 25.77
CA PRO A 578 5.01 -41.00 26.98
C PRO A 578 6.51 -40.84 27.24
N GLN A 579 6.94 -39.64 27.60
CA GLN A 579 8.35 -39.29 27.85
C GLN A 579 8.56 -38.91 29.32
N GLY A 580 9.73 -39.23 29.87
CA GLY A 580 10.11 -38.83 31.21
C GLY A 580 11.52 -39.22 31.58
N ASN A 581 12.04 -38.74 32.72
CA ASN A 581 13.40 -38.92 33.19
C ASN A 581 14.45 -38.47 32.15
N PHE A 582 14.34 -37.25 31.67
CA PHE A 582 15.31 -36.63 30.76
C PHE A 582 15.88 -35.36 31.38
N ASP A 583 17.05 -34.97 30.89
CA ASP A 583 17.71 -33.76 31.36
C ASP A 583 17.11 -32.53 30.63
N ILE A 584 17.10 -31.41 31.35
CA ILE A 584 16.67 -30.11 30.88
C ILE A 584 17.65 -29.07 31.33
N SER A 585 17.95 -28.09 30.53
CA SER A 585 18.92 -27.06 30.87
C SER A 585 18.47 -25.66 30.44
N TYR A 586 19.04 -24.65 31.14
CA TYR A 586 18.91 -23.28 30.72
C TYR A 586 20.24 -22.55 30.69
N GLN A 587 20.32 -21.45 29.96
CA GLN A 587 21.50 -20.58 29.79
C GLN A 587 21.03 -19.12 29.74
N ILE A 588 21.85 -18.21 30.26
CA ILE A 588 21.66 -16.75 30.15
C ILE A 588 22.79 -16.18 29.29
N ASP A 589 22.48 -15.40 28.26
CA ASP A 589 23.41 -14.59 27.43
C ASP A 589 24.67 -15.38 26.95
N ASN A 590 24.54 -16.60 26.48
CA ASN A 590 25.65 -17.45 26.08
C ASN A 590 26.63 -17.82 27.24
N GLY A 591 26.19 -17.74 28.50
CA GLY A 591 26.92 -18.22 29.68
C GLY A 591 27.01 -19.74 29.75
N GLU A 592 27.20 -20.31 30.94
CA GLU A 592 27.19 -21.76 31.17
C GLU A 592 25.76 -22.31 31.23
N PHE A 593 25.53 -23.50 30.68
CA PHE A 593 24.27 -24.23 30.83
C PHE A 593 24.16 -24.80 32.25
N PHE A 594 22.99 -24.62 32.88
CA PHE A 594 22.60 -25.23 34.13
C PHE A 594 21.63 -26.35 33.85
N THR A 595 22.03 -27.60 34.14
CA THR A 595 21.27 -28.81 33.79
C THR A 595 20.69 -29.44 35.03
N GLU A 596 19.43 -29.81 34.98
CA GLU A 596 18.69 -30.59 35.99
C GLU A 596 17.91 -31.70 35.30
N THR A 597 17.38 -32.65 36.05
CA THR A 597 16.62 -33.77 35.49
C THR A 597 15.13 -33.60 35.77
N PHE A 598 14.28 -33.59 34.70
CA PHE A 598 12.85 -33.74 34.82
C PHE A 598 12.50 -35.21 35.17
N THR A 599 11.87 -35.46 36.32
CA THR A 599 11.58 -36.82 36.82
C THR A 599 10.10 -37.21 36.62
N GLY A 600 9.27 -36.33 36.09
CA GLY A 600 7.85 -36.63 35.77
C GLY A 600 7.70 -37.52 34.54
N THR A 601 6.47 -37.77 34.16
CA THR A 601 6.11 -38.40 32.88
C THR A 601 5.06 -37.52 32.17
N ILE A 602 5.31 -37.19 30.89
CA ILE A 602 4.41 -36.41 30.07
C ILE A 602 3.82 -37.33 29.01
N ALA A 603 2.50 -37.45 28.95
CA ALA A 603 1.81 -38.25 27.93
C ALA A 603 1.81 -37.51 26.59
N PHE A 604 1.48 -38.18 25.50
CA PHE A 604 1.36 -37.62 24.19
C PHE A 604 0.52 -36.32 24.21
N ASN A 605 1.06 -35.25 23.65
CA ASN A 605 0.45 -33.93 23.54
C ASN A 605 0.13 -33.21 24.88
N GLU A 606 0.55 -33.77 26.01
CA GLU A 606 0.43 -33.15 27.32
C GLU A 606 1.65 -32.25 27.62
N THR A 607 1.46 -31.32 28.54
CA THR A 607 2.50 -30.42 29.05
C THR A 607 2.81 -30.63 30.52
N ALA A 608 3.98 -30.18 30.96
CA ALA A 608 4.38 -30.12 32.36
C ALA A 608 5.21 -28.88 32.63
N GLU A 609 4.95 -28.20 33.73
CA GLU A 609 5.79 -27.11 34.19
C GLU A 609 7.03 -27.65 34.92
N PHE A 610 8.18 -27.02 34.72
CA PHE A 610 9.44 -27.25 35.40
C PHE A 610 10.05 -25.95 35.91
N THR A 611 10.42 -25.91 37.20
CA THR A 611 11.13 -24.81 37.82
C THR A 611 12.54 -25.24 38.18
N PHE A 612 13.55 -24.55 37.63
CA PHE A 612 14.94 -24.82 37.98
C PHE A 612 15.27 -24.40 39.41
N ALA A 613 15.97 -25.22 40.12
CA ALA A 613 16.40 -24.93 41.49
C ALA A 613 17.44 -23.79 41.57
N LYS A 614 18.21 -23.62 40.49
CA LYS A 614 19.15 -22.52 40.38
C LYS A 614 18.49 -21.29 39.77
N THR A 615 18.61 -20.16 40.46
CA THR A 615 18.12 -18.85 40.04
C THR A 615 19.11 -18.12 39.14
N ALA A 616 18.62 -17.18 38.33
CA ALA A 616 19.41 -16.30 37.45
C ALA A 616 19.60 -14.90 38.06
N ASP A 617 20.77 -14.31 37.86
CA ASP A 617 21.02 -12.88 38.18
C ASP A 617 20.70 -12.00 36.96
N LEU A 618 19.58 -11.28 37.03
CA LEU A 618 19.09 -10.40 35.97
C LEU A 618 18.95 -8.94 36.47
N ALA A 619 19.77 -8.53 37.43
CA ALA A 619 19.59 -7.27 38.15
C ALA A 619 20.12 -6.03 37.42
N THR A 620 20.76 -6.14 36.24
CA THR A 620 21.27 -4.96 35.52
C THR A 620 20.15 -4.22 34.82
N VAL A 621 19.87 -3.03 35.27
CA VAL A 621 18.78 -2.17 34.75
C VAL A 621 19.00 -1.81 33.29
N GLY A 622 17.95 -1.92 32.49
CA GLY A 622 17.94 -1.61 31.04
C GLY A 622 18.68 -2.65 30.19
N GLN A 623 19.14 -3.74 30.79
CA GLN A 623 19.71 -4.87 30.04
C GLN A 623 18.59 -5.81 29.57
N THR A 624 18.65 -6.18 28.29
CA THR A 624 17.89 -7.30 27.76
C THR A 624 18.73 -8.56 27.93
N TYR A 625 18.17 -9.56 28.59
CA TYR A 625 18.78 -10.86 28.80
C TYR A 625 18.18 -11.87 27.83
N GLN A 626 19.02 -12.66 27.19
CA GLN A 626 18.59 -13.79 26.38
C GLN A 626 18.56 -15.04 27.26
N ILE A 627 17.37 -15.59 27.51
CA ILE A 627 17.18 -16.83 28.26
C ILE A 627 16.89 -17.93 27.26
N THR A 628 17.78 -18.91 27.21
CA THR A 628 17.63 -20.09 26.38
C THR A 628 17.40 -21.31 27.25
N ALA A 629 16.33 -22.05 27.00
CA ALA A 629 16.07 -23.34 27.64
C ALA A 629 16.04 -24.45 26.59
N THR A 630 16.50 -25.64 26.97
CA THR A 630 16.51 -26.80 26.04
C THR A 630 16.25 -28.09 26.79
N THR A 631 15.50 -28.99 26.14
CA THR A 631 15.41 -30.40 26.54
C THR A 631 16.61 -31.19 26.03
N LEU A 632 16.92 -32.30 26.72
CA LEU A 632 18.07 -33.17 26.39
C LEU A 632 17.61 -34.65 26.47
N LEU A 633 16.50 -34.97 25.81
CA LEU A 633 15.95 -36.31 25.74
C LEU A 633 16.85 -37.19 24.86
N ASN A 634 17.32 -38.31 25.41
CA ASN A 634 18.12 -39.22 24.61
C ASN A 634 17.28 -39.96 23.56
N GLY A 635 17.64 -39.81 22.30
CA GLY A 635 16.90 -40.40 21.16
C GLY A 635 15.72 -39.58 20.70
N ASP A 636 15.73 -38.28 21.03
CA ASP A 636 14.78 -37.33 20.45
C ASP A 636 14.88 -37.38 18.91
N GLU A 637 13.70 -37.56 18.26
CA GLU A 637 13.59 -37.69 16.82
C GLU A 637 13.44 -36.36 16.10
N ASN A 638 13.24 -35.25 16.86
CA ASN A 638 13.06 -33.89 16.33
C ASN A 638 13.82 -32.85 17.18
N PRO A 639 15.15 -32.87 17.17
CA PRO A 639 15.97 -31.99 18.02
C PRO A 639 15.87 -30.50 17.67
N ASP A 640 15.19 -30.14 16.56
CA ASP A 640 15.02 -28.76 16.14
C ASP A 640 13.99 -27.97 17.00
N ASN A 641 13.15 -28.66 17.77
CA ASN A 641 12.16 -28.05 18.69
C ASN A 641 12.58 -28.10 20.17
N ASP A 642 13.71 -28.74 20.49
CA ASP A 642 14.20 -28.90 21.87
C ASP A 642 14.47 -27.57 22.57
N LEU A 643 14.82 -26.53 21.81
CA LEU A 643 15.33 -25.27 22.29
C LEU A 643 14.34 -24.14 22.09
N GLN A 644 14.11 -23.37 23.15
CA GLN A 644 13.36 -22.10 23.11
C GLN A 644 14.24 -20.98 23.68
N THR A 645 14.13 -19.81 23.09
CA THR A 645 14.85 -18.62 23.55
C THR A 645 13.86 -17.47 23.67
N VAL A 646 13.96 -16.73 24.78
CA VAL A 646 13.20 -15.48 24.98
C VAL A 646 14.16 -14.36 25.35
N GLU A 647 13.78 -13.16 25.00
CA GLU A 647 14.45 -11.93 25.46
C GLU A 647 13.62 -11.34 26.59
N VAL A 648 14.26 -11.01 27.70
CA VAL A 648 13.62 -10.46 28.89
C VAL A 648 14.32 -9.16 29.28
N LEU A 649 13.59 -8.05 29.18
CA LEU A 649 14.09 -6.73 29.52
C LEU A 649 13.95 -6.46 31.01
N HIS A 650 15.06 -6.04 31.68
CA HIS A 650 14.97 -5.46 33.01
C HIS A 650 14.47 -4.02 32.92
N ILE A 651 13.20 -3.81 33.17
CA ILE A 651 12.55 -2.52 33.17
C ILE A 651 12.97 -1.72 34.42
N PRO A 652 13.52 -0.52 34.28
CA PRO A 652 13.89 0.32 35.43
C PRO A 652 12.64 0.71 36.24
N GLY A 653 12.81 0.98 37.50
CA GLY A 653 11.70 1.45 38.35
C GLY A 653 11.16 2.81 37.93
N ARG A 654 12.02 3.70 37.43
CA ARG A 654 11.68 5.06 36.97
C ARG A 654 12.18 5.27 35.57
N ASP A 655 11.27 5.46 34.65
CA ASP A 655 11.56 5.72 33.24
C ASP A 655 10.29 6.26 32.58
N VAL A 656 10.33 7.51 32.13
CA VAL A 656 9.20 8.16 31.46
C VAL A 656 9.69 8.87 30.22
N GLY A 657 9.12 8.57 29.10
CA GLY A 657 9.50 9.19 27.83
C GLY A 657 8.31 9.73 27.02
N ILE A 658 8.66 10.46 25.97
CA ILE A 658 7.69 10.91 24.98
C ILE A 658 7.61 9.84 23.88
N SER A 659 6.47 9.15 23.79
CA SER A 659 6.26 8.12 22.79
C SER A 659 5.81 8.70 21.45
N GLU A 660 5.10 9.87 21.47
CA GLU A 660 4.58 10.50 20.26
C GLU A 660 4.34 12.00 20.46
N ILE A 661 4.52 12.79 19.42
CA ILE A 661 3.97 14.12 19.29
C ILE A 661 2.64 14.01 18.53
N VAL A 662 1.53 14.05 19.24
CA VAL A 662 0.18 13.84 18.72
C VAL A 662 -0.24 15.03 17.86
N SER A 663 -0.04 16.25 18.37
CA SER A 663 -0.27 17.50 17.64
C SER A 663 0.87 18.49 17.88
N PRO A 664 1.08 19.42 16.93
CA PRO A 664 0.42 19.59 15.65
C PRO A 664 0.78 18.48 14.63
N ILE A 665 -0.08 18.33 13.62
CA ILE A 665 0.14 17.43 12.48
C ILE A 665 0.46 18.26 11.23
N THR A 666 1.17 17.69 10.28
CA THR A 666 1.42 18.30 8.97
C THR A 666 0.08 18.49 8.23
N ARG A 667 -0.26 19.75 7.92
CA ARG A 667 -1.47 20.10 7.16
C ARG A 667 -1.37 21.54 6.64
N GLY A 668 -2.21 21.86 5.69
CA GLY A 668 -2.39 23.26 5.26
C GLY A 668 -3.21 24.08 6.28
N GLY A 669 -2.99 25.39 6.28
CA GLY A 669 -3.74 26.31 7.13
C GLY A 669 -3.41 26.20 8.61
N GLN A 670 -2.17 25.97 8.96
CA GLN A 670 -1.68 26.08 10.33
C GLN A 670 -1.76 27.51 10.82
N THR A 671 -1.95 27.71 12.10
CA THR A 671 -2.16 29.01 12.71
C THR A 671 -0.98 29.42 13.61
N SER A 672 -1.00 30.67 14.12
CA SER A 672 -0.04 31.12 15.13
C SER A 672 -0.32 30.57 16.54
N SER A 673 -1.29 29.69 16.70
CA SER A 673 -1.73 29.16 17.99
C SER A 673 -2.09 27.69 17.93
N GLU A 674 -1.19 26.87 17.36
CA GLU A 674 -1.38 25.43 17.26
C GLU A 674 -1.09 24.74 18.60
N SER A 675 -2.02 23.91 19.05
CA SER A 675 -1.88 23.15 20.29
C SER A 675 -0.80 22.08 20.16
N VAL A 676 0.14 22.06 21.10
CA VAL A 676 1.15 21.00 21.20
C VAL A 676 0.63 19.94 22.18
N THR A 677 0.46 18.73 21.69
CA THR A 677 0.04 17.57 22.48
C THR A 677 1.04 16.45 22.31
N VAL A 678 1.48 15.88 23.42
CA VAL A 678 2.43 14.76 23.46
C VAL A 678 1.82 13.56 24.16
N ALA A 679 2.17 12.38 23.70
CA ALA A 679 1.88 11.15 24.41
C ALA A 679 3.07 10.84 25.34
N ILE A 680 2.82 10.82 26.63
CA ILE A 680 3.80 10.52 27.67
C ILE A 680 3.56 9.09 28.12
N THR A 681 4.60 8.26 28.05
CA THR A 681 4.55 6.84 28.43
C THR A 681 5.45 6.58 29.61
N ASN A 682 4.94 5.87 30.59
CA ASN A 682 5.74 5.34 31.69
C ASN A 682 6.31 3.96 31.28
N TYR A 683 7.57 3.94 30.92
CA TYR A 683 8.31 2.72 30.58
C TYR A 683 8.89 2.03 31.84
N GLY A 684 8.82 2.73 32.99
CA GLY A 684 9.28 2.21 34.26
C GLY A 684 8.26 1.30 34.94
N GLY A 685 8.76 0.44 35.84
CA GLY A 685 7.96 -0.50 36.61
C GLY A 685 7.23 0.10 37.82
N LEU A 686 7.39 1.40 38.10
CA LEU A 686 6.72 2.10 39.21
C LEU A 686 5.86 3.27 38.70
N PRO A 687 4.74 3.58 39.37
CA PRO A 687 3.94 4.77 39.05
C PRO A 687 4.78 6.06 39.16
N GLN A 688 4.61 6.98 38.20
CA GLN A 688 5.27 8.28 38.18
C GLN A 688 4.24 9.40 38.31
N GLN A 689 4.62 10.53 38.95
CA GLN A 689 3.72 11.65 39.20
C GLN A 689 4.39 12.96 38.82
N ASP A 690 3.58 13.98 38.53
CA ASP A 690 4.02 15.37 38.30
C ASP A 690 5.21 15.45 37.34
N ILE A 691 5.02 14.91 36.13
CA ILE A 691 6.06 14.70 35.12
C ILE A 691 6.41 16.04 34.47
N PRO A 692 7.67 16.55 34.62
CA PRO A 692 8.10 17.76 33.92
C PRO A 692 8.21 17.47 32.41
N VAL A 693 7.64 18.38 31.60
CA VAL A 693 7.64 18.25 30.13
C VAL A 693 8.06 19.57 29.49
N ARG A 694 8.68 19.49 28.33
CA ARG A 694 9.15 20.63 27.58
C ARG A 694 8.90 20.46 26.10
N PHE A 695 8.68 21.58 25.41
CA PHE A 695 8.81 21.60 23.95
C PHE A 695 9.57 22.85 23.49
N SER A 696 10.19 22.78 22.30
CA SER A 696 10.71 23.92 21.57
C SER A 696 10.46 23.78 20.08
N LEU A 697 10.38 24.92 19.39
CA LEU A 697 10.16 25.00 17.96
C LEU A 697 11.41 25.54 17.27
N ASN A 698 11.92 24.83 16.24
CA ASN A 698 13.09 25.23 15.46
C ASN A 698 14.34 25.55 16.33
N ASP A 699 14.58 24.73 17.37
CA ASP A 699 15.66 24.90 18.34
C ASP A 699 15.61 26.27 19.09
N GLY A 700 14.40 26.86 19.20
CA GLY A 700 14.14 28.10 19.94
C GLY A 700 14.07 27.91 21.46
N GLU A 701 13.48 28.89 22.18
CA GLU A 701 13.32 28.81 23.63
C GLU A 701 12.38 27.65 24.03
N ASN A 702 12.69 26.99 25.14
CA ASN A 702 11.87 25.91 25.70
C ASN A 702 10.63 26.48 26.41
N VAL A 703 9.48 25.91 26.11
CA VAL A 703 8.30 25.99 26.94
C VAL A 703 8.35 24.84 27.95
N GLU A 704 8.25 25.15 29.23
CA GLU A 704 8.36 24.18 30.33
C GLU A 704 7.07 24.14 31.15
N GLU A 705 6.51 22.93 31.32
CA GLU A 705 5.29 22.70 32.12
C GLU A 705 5.43 21.40 32.93
N VAL A 706 4.48 21.12 33.79
CA VAL A 706 4.41 19.87 34.55
C VAL A 706 3.07 19.19 34.24
N ALA A 707 3.10 17.98 33.74
CA ALA A 707 1.90 17.17 33.58
C ALA A 707 1.44 16.65 34.96
N PRO A 708 0.34 17.16 35.52
CA PRO A 708 -0.08 16.86 36.90
C PRO A 708 -0.89 15.58 36.98
N VAL A 709 -0.26 14.47 36.60
CA VAL A 709 -0.90 13.14 36.47
C VAL A 709 -0.13 12.09 37.23
N THR A 710 -0.81 11.01 37.62
CA THR A 710 -0.18 9.77 38.05
C THR A 710 -0.26 8.81 36.87
N LEU A 711 0.91 8.35 36.40
CA LEU A 711 1.04 7.47 35.25
C LEU A 711 1.52 6.10 35.73
N GLU A 712 0.65 5.11 35.68
CA GLU A 712 0.95 3.73 36.04
C GLU A 712 1.97 3.10 35.06
N PRO A 713 2.67 2.02 35.43
CA PRO A 713 3.55 1.29 34.54
C PRO A 713 2.88 0.91 33.21
N ALA A 714 3.59 1.04 32.12
CA ALA A 714 3.12 0.82 30.74
C ALA A 714 1.92 1.71 30.30
N ALA A 715 1.46 2.63 31.14
CA ALA A 715 0.40 3.55 30.79
C ALA A 715 0.92 4.71 29.92
N THR A 716 0.09 5.15 28.99
CA THR A 716 0.32 6.33 28.16
C THR A 716 -0.81 7.32 28.34
N ILE A 717 -0.47 8.61 28.42
CA ILE A 717 -1.45 9.69 28.43
C ILE A 717 -1.10 10.73 27.37
N ASN A 718 -2.11 11.42 26.88
CA ASN A 718 -1.93 12.61 26.06
C ASN A 718 -1.95 13.85 26.97
N TYR A 719 -0.85 14.60 26.98
CA TYR A 719 -0.74 15.88 27.65
C TYR A 719 -0.69 16.99 26.61
N THR A 720 -1.57 17.98 26.75
CA THR A 720 -1.59 19.18 25.91
C THR A 720 -1.01 20.33 26.69
N PHE A 721 0.02 20.97 26.15
CA PHE A 721 0.62 22.17 26.73
C PHE A 721 -0.36 23.33 26.73
N ASP A 722 -0.32 24.15 27.78
CA ASP A 722 -1.11 25.38 27.88
C ASP A 722 -0.63 26.44 26.87
N GLN A 723 0.68 26.44 26.56
CA GLN A 723 1.26 27.30 25.53
C GLN A 723 1.19 26.63 24.15
N THR A 724 0.92 27.46 23.14
CA THR A 724 0.76 27.04 21.75
C THR A 724 2.01 27.30 20.92
N ALA A 725 2.15 26.63 19.78
CA ALA A 725 3.21 26.84 18.80
C ALA A 725 2.71 27.70 17.64
N ASP A 726 3.56 28.63 17.16
CA ASP A 726 3.28 29.42 15.96
C ASP A 726 3.78 28.69 14.71
N LEU A 727 2.86 28.18 13.91
CA LEU A 727 3.11 27.47 12.66
C LEU A 727 2.47 28.17 11.44
N ALA A 728 2.15 29.46 11.56
CA ALA A 728 1.38 30.17 10.53
C ALA A 728 2.12 30.34 9.20
N ALA A 729 3.44 30.53 9.23
CA ALA A 729 4.19 30.69 7.98
C ALA A 729 4.30 29.36 7.21
N LEU A 730 4.33 29.43 5.89
CA LEU A 730 4.54 28.23 5.06
C LEU A 730 5.95 27.66 5.25
N GLY A 731 6.06 26.35 5.35
CA GLY A 731 7.33 25.67 5.46
C GLY A 731 7.33 24.55 6.50
N ASP A 732 8.51 24.05 6.78
CA ASP A 732 8.76 22.96 7.71
C ASP A 732 9.19 23.52 9.06
N TYR A 733 8.60 22.98 10.11
CA TYR A 733 8.88 23.30 11.51
C TYR A 733 9.42 22.04 12.21
N ARG A 734 10.53 22.19 12.88
CA ARG A 734 11.08 21.13 13.71
C ARG A 734 10.60 21.31 15.14
N LEU A 735 9.69 20.46 15.58
CA LEU A 735 9.21 20.44 16.96
C LEU A 735 10.02 19.43 17.76
N PHE A 736 10.62 19.88 18.85
CA PHE A 736 11.31 19.06 19.83
C PHE A 736 10.47 18.97 21.09
N THR A 737 10.37 17.77 21.67
CA THR A 737 9.67 17.56 22.94
C THR A 737 10.48 16.61 23.82
N THR A 738 10.41 16.82 25.14
CA THR A 738 11.14 15.99 26.11
C THR A 738 10.44 15.95 27.46
N THR A 739 10.55 14.84 28.16
CA THR A 739 10.34 14.74 29.60
C THR A 739 11.60 15.18 30.33
N ALA A 740 11.49 15.46 31.61
CA ALA A 740 12.64 15.81 32.46
C ALA A 740 12.44 15.26 33.88
N LEU A 741 12.09 13.99 33.99
CA LEU A 741 11.88 13.30 35.25
C LEU A 741 13.20 13.16 36.01
N GLU A 742 13.25 13.56 37.28
CA GLU A 742 14.46 13.44 38.12
C GLU A 742 14.78 11.95 38.38
N ASN A 743 16.02 11.54 38.15
CA ASN A 743 16.49 10.15 38.24
C ASN A 743 15.78 9.18 37.27
N ASP A 744 15.45 9.68 36.11
CA ASP A 744 15.08 8.81 34.99
C ASP A 744 16.24 7.88 34.64
N ALA A 745 15.95 6.60 34.47
CA ALA A 745 16.99 5.59 34.27
C ALA A 745 17.45 5.47 32.81
N ILE A 746 16.60 5.87 31.85
CA ILE A 746 16.89 5.73 30.40
C ILE A 746 16.63 7.05 29.68
N PRO A 747 17.51 8.05 29.80
CA PRO A 747 17.33 9.37 29.19
C PRO A 747 17.22 9.36 27.65
N GLY A 748 17.47 8.22 27.01
CA GLY A 748 17.44 8.06 25.57
C GLY A 748 16.02 8.11 24.96
N ASN A 749 14.99 7.81 25.75
CA ASN A 749 13.58 7.83 25.33
C ASN A 749 12.84 9.10 25.77
N ASP A 750 13.49 9.97 26.56
CA ASP A 750 12.90 11.21 27.08
C ASP A 750 12.40 12.11 25.97
N SER A 751 13.04 12.13 24.80
CA SER A 751 12.84 13.17 23.80
C SER A 751 12.65 12.65 22.40
N ILE A 752 11.79 13.33 21.64
CA ILE A 752 11.59 13.10 20.23
C ILE A 752 11.50 14.40 19.43
N TYR A 753 11.75 14.27 18.14
CA TYR A 753 11.57 15.33 17.17
C TYR A 753 10.47 14.96 16.17
N LYS A 754 9.69 15.95 15.73
CA LYS A 754 8.72 15.82 14.66
C LYS A 754 8.84 17.01 13.71
N THR A 755 8.93 16.74 12.43
CA THR A 755 8.77 17.77 11.41
C THR A 755 7.28 17.93 11.10
N VAL A 756 6.79 19.17 11.22
CA VAL A 756 5.41 19.56 10.92
C VAL A 756 5.45 20.61 9.84
N SER A 757 4.71 20.38 8.76
CA SER A 757 4.71 21.29 7.61
C SER A 757 3.39 22.04 7.51
N ASN A 758 3.47 23.30 7.14
CA ASN A 758 2.32 24.11 6.72
C ASN A 758 2.34 24.27 5.20
N PHE A 759 1.26 23.87 4.53
CA PHE A 759 1.13 23.91 3.08
C PHE A 759 -0.32 24.15 2.65
N TYR A 760 -0.55 24.44 1.37
CA TYR A 760 -1.92 24.64 0.87
C TYR A 760 -2.68 23.32 0.74
N CYS A 761 -3.96 23.32 1.13
CA CYS A 761 -4.87 22.19 0.90
C CYS A 761 -5.10 21.94 -0.61
N SER A 762 -5.38 20.69 -0.98
CA SER A 762 -5.71 20.28 -2.36
C SER A 762 -7.15 19.72 -2.39
N PRO A 763 -8.17 20.59 -2.50
CA PRO A 763 -9.58 20.16 -2.42
C PRO A 763 -9.98 19.42 -3.70
N GLY A 764 -10.53 18.23 -3.52
CA GLY A 764 -11.03 17.42 -4.62
C GLY A 764 -12.33 17.94 -5.22
N SER A 765 -12.58 17.61 -6.49
CA SER A 765 -13.87 17.81 -7.17
C SER A 765 -13.98 16.91 -8.41
N ASN A 766 -15.20 16.74 -8.92
CA ASN A 766 -15.44 16.03 -10.18
C ASN A 766 -15.74 17.04 -11.29
N CYS A 767 -14.86 17.13 -12.28
CA CYS A 767 -15.06 17.97 -13.46
C CYS A 767 -15.25 17.18 -14.76
N ARG A 768 -15.09 15.82 -14.72
CA ARG A 768 -15.02 15.00 -15.94
C ARG A 768 -16.37 14.73 -16.57
N ASP A 769 -17.42 14.55 -15.79
CA ASP A 769 -18.69 14.07 -16.29
C ASP A 769 -19.44 15.12 -17.12
N TYR A 770 -19.33 16.41 -16.71
CA TYR A 770 -20.04 17.51 -17.35
C TYR A 770 -19.14 18.69 -17.72
N ASN A 771 -17.82 18.53 -17.62
CA ASN A 771 -16.81 19.59 -17.84
C ASN A 771 -16.99 20.79 -16.89
N ASP A 772 -17.49 20.53 -15.66
CA ASP A 772 -17.81 21.57 -14.68
C ASP A 772 -16.60 22.37 -14.19
N GLY A 773 -16.90 23.58 -13.72
CA GLY A 773 -15.94 24.51 -13.18
C GLY A 773 -15.37 25.48 -14.22
N VAL A 774 -14.36 26.27 -13.82
CA VAL A 774 -13.71 27.24 -14.69
C VAL A 774 -12.85 26.50 -15.70
N ILE A 775 -13.11 26.67 -17.00
CA ILE A 775 -12.40 25.98 -18.09
C ILE A 775 -11.38 26.88 -18.79
N GLN A 776 -11.52 28.19 -18.71
CA GLN A 776 -10.60 29.16 -19.29
C GLN A 776 -10.53 30.41 -18.41
N ILE A 777 -9.36 31.01 -18.34
CA ILE A 777 -9.10 32.30 -17.68
C ILE A 777 -8.24 33.15 -18.62
N ASP A 778 -8.73 34.37 -18.91
CA ASP A 778 -8.01 35.40 -19.65
C ASP A 778 -7.77 36.56 -18.69
N PHE A 779 -6.53 36.70 -18.22
CA PHE A 779 -6.20 37.67 -17.18
C PHE A 779 -4.72 38.07 -17.23
N ALA A 780 -4.42 39.35 -17.01
CA ALA A 780 -3.07 39.92 -16.98
C ALA A 780 -2.21 39.53 -18.20
N ASP A 781 -2.77 39.67 -19.43
CA ASP A 781 -2.16 39.30 -20.72
C ASP A 781 -1.90 37.79 -20.91
N ILE A 782 -2.45 36.94 -20.05
CA ILE A 782 -2.35 35.48 -20.15
C ILE A 782 -3.74 34.88 -20.40
N SER A 783 -3.81 34.01 -21.40
CA SER A 783 -4.96 33.16 -21.69
C SER A 783 -4.59 31.71 -21.41
N ILE A 784 -5.29 31.06 -20.47
CA ILE A 784 -5.03 29.67 -20.10
C ILE A 784 -6.31 28.86 -20.06
N GLN A 785 -6.26 27.67 -20.67
CA GLN A 785 -7.27 26.64 -20.45
C GLN A 785 -6.88 25.81 -19.22
N THR A 786 -7.82 25.64 -18.32
CA THR A 786 -7.62 24.83 -17.11
C THR A 786 -7.84 23.36 -17.40
N GLU A 787 -6.98 22.50 -16.85
CA GLU A 787 -7.12 21.07 -17.00
C GLU A 787 -8.19 20.51 -16.03
N CYS A 788 -8.90 19.48 -16.50
CA CYS A 788 -9.72 18.65 -15.64
C CYS A 788 -8.91 17.44 -15.18
N THR A 789 -8.28 17.54 -14.03
CA THR A 789 -7.54 16.44 -13.40
C THR A 789 -8.50 15.37 -12.85
N PRO A 790 -8.02 14.15 -12.58
CA PRO A 790 -8.85 13.07 -12.02
C PRO A 790 -9.54 13.40 -10.71
N ASP A 791 -8.89 14.21 -9.89
CA ASP A 791 -9.36 14.67 -8.59
C ASP A 791 -9.94 16.09 -8.62
N GLY A 792 -10.03 16.70 -9.80
CA GLY A 792 -10.58 18.04 -10.00
C GLY A 792 -9.77 19.19 -9.40
N TYR A 793 -8.54 18.92 -8.92
CA TYR A 793 -7.62 19.93 -8.43
C TYR A 793 -6.37 19.99 -9.32
N ALA A 794 -6.01 21.17 -9.81
CA ALA A 794 -4.80 21.39 -10.56
C ALA A 794 -3.91 22.45 -9.89
N ASN A 795 -2.64 22.11 -9.66
CA ASN A 795 -1.62 23.04 -9.18
C ASN A 795 -0.87 23.61 -10.39
N ASN A 796 -1.33 24.78 -10.87
CA ASN A 796 -0.76 25.51 -12.00
C ASN A 796 0.05 26.73 -11.53
N THR A 797 0.77 26.62 -10.45
CA THR A 797 1.53 27.76 -9.86
C THR A 797 2.73 28.18 -10.68
N GLU A 798 3.11 27.42 -11.70
CA GLU A 798 4.02 27.84 -12.74
C GLU A 798 3.43 28.90 -13.67
N VAL A 799 2.10 29.05 -13.72
CA VAL A 799 1.40 30.14 -14.41
C VAL A 799 1.35 31.34 -13.49
N GLU A 800 2.01 32.43 -13.89
CA GLU A 800 2.18 33.64 -13.09
C GLU A 800 1.40 34.80 -13.71
N PHE A 801 0.27 35.16 -13.11
CA PHE A 801 -0.48 36.35 -13.47
C PHE A 801 0.13 37.59 -12.79
N ALA A 802 0.58 38.56 -13.57
CA ALA A 802 1.27 39.74 -13.04
C ALA A 802 0.45 41.02 -13.19
N ILE A 803 0.19 41.66 -12.05
CA ILE A 803 -0.54 42.94 -11.98
C ILE A 803 0.41 44.07 -11.59
N ASP A 804 0.41 45.12 -12.38
CA ASP A 804 1.07 46.37 -12.05
C ASP A 804 0.12 47.26 -11.22
N LEU A 805 0.45 47.47 -9.96
CA LEU A 805 -0.37 48.27 -9.05
C LEU A 805 -0.45 49.75 -9.45
N ALA A 806 0.49 50.23 -10.31
CA ALA A 806 0.45 51.56 -10.89
C ALA A 806 -0.60 51.72 -12.02
N GLU A 807 -1.19 50.64 -12.51
CA GLU A 807 -2.14 50.62 -13.62
C GLU A 807 -3.51 50.10 -13.14
N GLU A 808 -4.51 50.98 -13.05
CA GLU A 808 -5.84 50.62 -12.52
C GLU A 808 -6.62 49.63 -13.39
N ASN A 809 -6.35 49.52 -14.69
CA ASN A 809 -7.15 48.70 -15.62
C ASN A 809 -6.73 47.24 -15.73
N ILE A 810 -5.65 46.79 -15.09
CA ILE A 810 -5.11 45.43 -15.23
C ILE A 810 -5.73 44.45 -14.20
N ARG A 811 -6.65 44.88 -13.34
CA ARG A 811 -7.29 44.07 -12.30
C ARG A 811 -8.49 43.27 -12.82
N SER A 812 -8.87 43.49 -14.07
CA SER A 812 -10.04 42.83 -14.67
C SER A 812 -9.63 41.78 -15.69
N GLY A 813 -10.40 40.72 -15.77
CA GLY A 813 -10.23 39.63 -16.72
C GLY A 813 -11.57 38.98 -17.09
N THR A 814 -11.51 37.91 -17.88
CA THR A 814 -12.67 37.09 -18.18
C THR A 814 -12.38 35.64 -17.83
N LEU A 815 -13.42 34.89 -17.51
CA LEU A 815 -13.36 33.44 -17.34
C LEU A 815 -14.54 32.77 -18.04
N GLN A 816 -14.38 31.51 -18.41
CA GLN A 816 -15.46 30.69 -18.95
C GLN A 816 -15.71 29.51 -18.02
N MET A 817 -17.00 29.14 -17.88
CA MET A 817 -17.43 27.94 -17.19
C MET A 817 -17.80 26.86 -18.19
N GLY A 818 -17.47 25.61 -17.88
CA GLY A 818 -17.76 24.50 -18.77
C GLY A 818 -19.22 24.04 -18.77
N TYR A 819 -19.99 24.42 -17.74
CA TYR A 819 -21.39 24.07 -17.60
C TYR A 819 -22.26 25.30 -17.33
N GLU A 820 -23.57 25.21 -17.65
CA GLU A 820 -24.54 26.31 -17.43
C GLU A 820 -24.89 26.44 -15.93
N ASN A 821 -25.41 27.60 -15.53
CA ASN A 821 -25.81 27.89 -14.15
C ASN A 821 -24.69 27.66 -13.10
N SER A 822 -23.50 28.01 -13.47
CA SER A 822 -22.31 27.83 -12.64
C SER A 822 -21.97 29.09 -11.86
N ALA A 823 -21.25 28.92 -10.72
CA ALA A 823 -20.67 30.01 -9.97
C ALA A 823 -19.16 29.81 -9.81
N TYR A 824 -18.44 30.92 -9.66
CA TYR A 824 -17.01 30.92 -9.40
C TYR A 824 -16.65 31.80 -8.20
N ILE A 825 -15.47 31.53 -7.65
CA ILE A 825 -14.85 32.31 -6.58
C ILE A 825 -13.33 32.33 -6.77
N ILE A 826 -12.71 33.46 -6.45
CA ILE A 826 -11.26 33.63 -6.50
C ILE A 826 -10.79 34.09 -5.13
N PHE A 827 -9.80 33.39 -4.59
CA PHE A 827 -9.08 33.73 -3.35
C PHE A 827 -7.63 34.06 -3.66
N VAL A 828 -7.03 34.93 -2.84
CA VAL A 828 -5.57 35.20 -2.86
C VAL A 828 -5.07 35.23 -1.42
N ASP A 829 -4.14 34.35 -1.09
CA ASP A 829 -3.48 34.31 0.22
C ASP A 829 -2.47 35.44 0.34
N PHE A 830 -2.90 36.60 0.86
CA PHE A 830 -2.08 37.79 0.99
C PHE A 830 -1.09 37.77 2.15
N ASN A 831 -1.33 36.92 3.13
CA ASN A 831 -0.45 36.80 4.29
C ASN A 831 0.55 35.63 4.16
N ASN A 832 0.42 34.82 3.10
CA ASN A 832 1.24 33.64 2.78
C ASN A 832 1.29 32.61 3.95
N ASN A 833 0.15 32.44 4.65
CA ASN A 833 0.05 31.51 5.76
C ASN A 833 -0.39 30.07 5.34
N GLY A 834 -0.68 29.85 4.05
CA GLY A 834 -1.10 28.56 3.51
C GLY A 834 -2.60 28.27 3.64
N ALA A 835 -3.37 29.25 4.08
CA ALA A 835 -4.82 29.19 4.14
C ALA A 835 -5.43 30.30 3.27
N PHE A 836 -6.72 30.20 2.99
CA PHE A 836 -7.49 31.27 2.33
C PHE A 836 -8.62 31.66 3.25
N GLU A 837 -8.50 32.81 3.89
CA GLU A 837 -9.49 33.32 4.79
C GLU A 837 -10.63 34.06 4.06
N ALA A 838 -11.72 34.31 4.78
CA ALA A 838 -12.89 35.02 4.21
C ALA A 838 -12.53 36.43 3.70
N GLY A 839 -11.53 37.08 4.29
CA GLY A 839 -11.03 38.41 3.89
C GLY A 839 -10.14 38.38 2.65
N GLU A 840 -9.76 37.22 2.19
CA GLU A 840 -8.89 37.00 1.02
C GLU A 840 -9.64 36.57 -0.24
N ARG A 841 -10.97 36.59 -0.17
CA ARG A 841 -11.81 36.45 -1.34
C ARG A 841 -11.82 37.72 -2.16
N VAL A 842 -11.22 37.68 -3.34
CA VAL A 842 -10.99 38.87 -4.22
C VAL A 842 -11.98 38.98 -5.38
N ALA A 843 -12.67 37.89 -5.74
CA ALA A 843 -13.74 37.94 -6.74
C ALA A 843 -14.71 36.79 -6.55
N ALA A 844 -15.97 36.98 -6.95
CA ALA A 844 -16.97 35.92 -7.06
C ALA A 844 -18.07 36.34 -8.03
N GLY A 845 -18.67 35.37 -8.72
CA GLY A 845 -19.73 35.62 -9.66
C GLY A 845 -20.48 34.36 -10.06
N SER A 846 -21.46 34.53 -11.01
CA SER A 846 -22.22 33.41 -11.55
C SER A 846 -22.35 33.57 -13.05
N VAL A 847 -22.29 32.46 -13.78
CA VAL A 847 -22.36 32.34 -15.23
C VAL A 847 -23.60 31.58 -15.60
N GLY A 848 -24.46 32.17 -16.42
CA GLY A 848 -25.76 31.55 -16.82
C GLY A 848 -25.66 30.57 -18.00
N ALA A 849 -24.62 30.68 -18.82
CA ALA A 849 -24.46 29.86 -20.03
C ALA A 849 -23.03 29.27 -20.10
N ALA A 850 -22.91 27.98 -20.45
CA ALA A 850 -21.64 27.36 -20.67
C ALA A 850 -20.81 28.01 -21.80
N ASN A 851 -19.49 28.02 -21.67
CA ASN A 851 -18.52 28.52 -22.63
C ASN A 851 -18.76 30.00 -23.05
N SER A 852 -19.34 30.81 -22.16
CA SER A 852 -19.48 32.24 -22.33
C SER A 852 -18.50 33.00 -21.45
N ASP A 853 -17.94 34.10 -21.99
CA ASP A 853 -17.04 34.97 -21.23
C ASP A 853 -17.82 35.72 -20.16
N GLU A 854 -17.38 35.58 -18.93
CA GLU A 854 -17.84 36.33 -17.77
C GLU A 854 -16.73 37.21 -17.25
N ALA A 855 -16.97 38.51 -17.14
CA ALA A 855 -15.97 39.44 -16.65
C ALA A 855 -15.85 39.38 -15.13
N PHE A 856 -14.65 39.40 -14.63
CA PHE A 856 -14.36 39.60 -13.20
C PHE A 856 -13.37 40.74 -12.97
N THR A 857 -13.35 41.25 -11.77
CA THR A 857 -12.34 42.22 -11.31
C THR A 857 -11.88 41.78 -9.92
N LEU A 858 -10.57 41.77 -9.69
CA LEU A 858 -9.99 41.46 -8.39
C LEU A 858 -10.13 42.65 -7.45
N ASP A 859 -10.77 42.47 -6.32
CA ASP A 859 -10.86 43.43 -5.22
C ASP A 859 -9.65 43.25 -4.31
N LEU A 860 -8.58 43.98 -4.58
CA LEU A 860 -7.33 43.89 -3.83
C LEU A 860 -7.36 44.80 -2.61
N PRO A 861 -6.76 44.39 -1.45
CA PRO A 861 -6.63 45.26 -0.27
C PRO A 861 -5.91 46.57 -0.58
N GLU A 862 -6.31 47.68 0.07
CA GLU A 862 -5.75 49.03 -0.19
C GLU A 862 -4.22 49.13 0.03
N ASN A 863 -3.64 48.31 0.87
CA ASN A 863 -2.21 48.34 1.23
C ASN A 863 -1.56 46.96 1.00
N VAL A 864 -1.96 46.26 -0.04
CA VAL A 864 -1.33 44.99 -0.37
C VAL A 864 0.15 45.16 -0.71
N ALA A 865 1.01 44.33 -0.15
CA ALA A 865 2.45 44.41 -0.43
C ALA A 865 2.77 43.88 -1.84
N MET A 866 3.87 44.39 -2.42
CA MET A 866 4.44 43.76 -3.63
C MET A 866 4.98 42.36 -3.29
N GLY A 867 4.74 41.41 -4.17
CA GLY A 867 5.20 40.03 -3.94
C GLY A 867 4.45 39.01 -4.77
N LYS A 868 4.75 37.75 -4.47
CA LYS A 868 4.06 36.58 -5.06
C LYS A 868 3.11 35.98 -4.05
N TYR A 869 1.91 35.69 -4.51
CA TYR A 869 0.81 35.18 -3.73
C TYR A 869 0.20 33.96 -4.38
N ARG A 870 -0.29 33.00 -3.60
CA ARG A 870 -1.10 31.92 -4.11
C ARG A 870 -2.50 32.44 -4.45
N MET A 871 -2.93 32.23 -5.69
CA MET A 871 -4.28 32.53 -6.14
C MET A 871 -5.03 31.23 -6.40
N ARG A 872 -6.18 31.04 -5.79
CA ARG A 872 -7.05 29.87 -5.99
C ARG A 872 -8.31 30.29 -6.71
N VAL A 873 -8.60 29.62 -7.84
CA VAL A 873 -9.80 29.81 -8.61
C VAL A 873 -10.66 28.55 -8.51
N ARG A 874 -11.89 28.69 -8.03
CA ARG A 874 -12.84 27.59 -7.89
C ARG A 874 -14.11 27.88 -8.66
N GLY A 875 -14.70 26.84 -9.26
CA GLY A 875 -15.99 26.94 -9.95
C GLY A 875 -16.77 25.65 -9.84
N LYS A 876 -18.11 25.78 -9.76
CA LYS A 876 -19.05 24.65 -9.68
C LYS A 876 -20.43 24.98 -10.22
N ASP A 877 -21.25 23.97 -10.54
CA ASP A 877 -22.69 24.12 -10.73
C ASP A 877 -23.36 24.55 -9.42
N VAL A 878 -24.21 25.59 -9.47
CA VAL A 878 -24.87 26.14 -8.26
C VAL A 878 -25.91 25.20 -7.67
N ASN A 879 -26.44 24.27 -8.44
CA ASN A 879 -27.48 23.35 -8.02
C ASN A 879 -26.95 22.10 -7.31
N GLU A 880 -25.62 21.87 -7.38
CA GLU A 880 -24.98 20.68 -6.88
C GLU A 880 -24.37 20.89 -5.48
N PRO A 881 -24.14 19.83 -4.69
CA PRO A 881 -23.52 19.92 -3.39
C PRO A 881 -22.11 20.52 -3.39
N GLY A 882 -21.68 21.04 -2.25
CA GLY A 882 -20.37 21.65 -2.05
C GLY A 882 -20.44 23.17 -1.81
N ASN A 883 -19.63 23.64 -0.87
CA ASN A 883 -19.56 25.05 -0.48
C ASN A 883 -18.40 25.75 -1.18
N LEU A 884 -18.70 26.60 -2.15
CA LEU A 884 -17.68 27.37 -2.85
C LEU A 884 -16.89 28.33 -1.93
N ASN A 885 -17.50 28.79 -0.84
CA ASN A 885 -16.82 29.69 0.13
C ASN A 885 -15.87 28.94 1.06
N ASP A 886 -15.88 27.60 1.07
CA ASP A 886 -14.85 26.82 1.75
C ASP A 886 -13.71 26.54 0.77
N PRO A 887 -12.56 27.19 0.88
CA PRO A 887 -11.48 27.07 -0.09
C PRO A 887 -10.86 25.67 -0.14
N CYS A 888 -11.06 24.85 0.90
CA CYS A 888 -10.53 23.48 1.04
C CYS A 888 -11.61 22.41 0.96
N GLY A 889 -12.89 22.78 0.87
CA GLY A 889 -13.99 21.84 0.82
C GLY A 889 -14.13 21.12 -0.52
N PHE A 890 -14.61 19.89 -0.48
CA PHE A 890 -14.94 19.11 -1.67
C PHE A 890 -16.10 19.74 -2.47
N LEU A 891 -16.02 19.68 -3.79
CA LEU A 891 -17.11 20.06 -4.71
C LEU A 891 -17.53 18.82 -5.49
N GLU A 892 -18.82 18.45 -5.45
CA GLU A 892 -19.30 17.26 -6.15
C GLU A 892 -19.11 17.39 -7.66
N PHE A 893 -19.43 18.58 -8.23
CA PHE A 893 -19.15 18.92 -9.62
C PHE A 893 -18.48 20.29 -9.69
N GLY A 894 -17.25 20.35 -10.23
CA GLY A 894 -16.49 21.59 -10.31
C GLY A 894 -15.01 21.39 -10.56
N ARG A 895 -14.26 22.47 -10.45
CA ARG A 895 -12.78 22.51 -10.52
C ARG A 895 -12.19 23.47 -9.51
N THR A 896 -10.99 23.13 -9.07
CA THR A 896 -10.14 24.03 -8.30
C THR A 896 -8.77 24.11 -8.96
N ASN A 897 -8.32 25.32 -9.24
CA ASN A 897 -7.01 25.58 -9.84
C ASN A 897 -6.26 26.60 -9.01
N ASP A 898 -5.01 26.32 -8.71
CA ASP A 898 -4.10 27.24 -8.04
C ASP A 898 -3.10 27.82 -9.04
N PHE A 899 -2.88 29.13 -8.96
CA PHE A 899 -1.98 29.91 -9.77
C PHE A 899 -1.08 30.78 -8.88
N THR A 900 -0.07 31.42 -9.48
CA THR A 900 0.69 32.49 -8.83
C THR A 900 0.15 33.83 -9.28
N LEU A 901 -0.20 34.72 -8.32
CA LEU A 901 -0.45 36.12 -8.57
C LEU A 901 0.76 36.93 -8.13
N THR A 902 1.34 37.69 -9.04
CA THR A 902 2.46 38.58 -8.74
C THR A 902 2.00 40.03 -8.79
N LEU A 903 2.16 40.71 -7.67
CA LEU A 903 1.87 42.15 -7.55
C LEU A 903 3.18 42.92 -7.56
N PHE A 904 3.28 43.89 -8.47
CA PHE A 904 4.42 44.78 -8.56
C PHE A 904 3.95 46.21 -8.85
N ASP A 905 4.81 47.20 -8.63
CA ASP A 905 4.53 48.59 -8.89
C ASP A 905 5.63 49.17 -9.78
N SER A 906 5.31 49.38 -11.05
CA SER A 906 6.28 49.93 -12.01
C SER A 906 6.60 51.40 -11.77
N SER A 907 5.79 52.10 -10.99
CA SER A 907 6.04 53.53 -10.69
C SER A 907 7.35 53.76 -9.91
N ILE A 908 7.79 52.77 -9.12
CA ILE A 908 9.06 52.80 -8.37
C ILE A 908 10.31 52.81 -9.25
N VAL A 909 10.18 52.43 -10.52
CA VAL A 909 11.29 52.32 -11.47
C VAL A 909 11.04 53.11 -12.75
N ARG A 910 9.86 53.71 -12.97
CA ARG A 910 9.50 54.37 -14.21
C ARG A 910 10.26 55.68 -14.44
N GLY A 911 10.46 56.48 -13.44
CA GLY A 911 10.88 57.84 -13.67
C GLY A 911 9.91 58.63 -14.56
N ILE A 912 10.38 59.70 -15.22
CA ILE A 912 9.59 60.41 -16.22
C ILE A 912 9.52 59.58 -17.50
N PRO A 913 8.35 59.31 -18.13
CA PRO A 913 8.24 58.60 -19.38
C PRO A 913 8.97 59.31 -20.51
N LEU A 914 9.64 58.57 -21.39
CA LEU A 914 10.14 59.10 -22.65
C LEU A 914 8.99 59.60 -23.52
N GLU A 915 9.11 60.82 -24.09
CA GLU A 915 8.06 61.38 -24.96
C GLU A 915 8.02 60.69 -26.33
N GLU A 916 9.13 60.13 -26.79
CA GLU A 916 9.26 59.46 -28.09
C GLU A 916 10.08 58.17 -27.97
N GLY A 917 9.75 57.12 -28.76
CA GLY A 917 10.43 55.85 -28.86
C GLY A 917 9.54 54.62 -28.66
N GLU A 918 9.84 53.56 -29.37
CA GLU A 918 9.17 52.26 -29.25
C GLU A 918 10.12 51.22 -28.66
N LEU A 919 9.82 50.70 -27.48
CA LEU A 919 10.58 49.62 -26.86
C LEU A 919 10.01 48.23 -27.29
N VAL A 920 10.85 47.50 -28.02
CA VAL A 920 10.56 46.11 -28.43
C VAL A 920 11.49 45.17 -27.69
N ILE A 921 10.93 44.13 -27.09
CA ILE A 921 11.70 43.06 -26.41
C ILE A 921 11.36 41.73 -27.07
N LEU A 922 12.39 41.04 -27.58
CA LEU A 922 12.25 39.76 -28.25
C LEU A 922 13.00 38.67 -27.49
N THR A 923 12.45 37.49 -27.46
CA THR A 923 13.13 36.31 -26.91
C THR A 923 12.64 35.03 -27.63
N GLU A 924 13.54 34.05 -27.77
CA GLU A 924 13.20 32.73 -28.31
C GLU A 924 13.16 31.65 -27.22
N ASP A 925 13.76 31.88 -26.05
CA ASP A 925 13.98 30.88 -25.00
C ASP A 925 13.57 31.34 -23.60
N ASN A 926 13.02 32.57 -23.47
CA ASN A 926 12.69 33.21 -22.17
C ASN A 926 13.89 33.28 -21.19
N LYS A 927 15.12 33.31 -21.71
CA LYS A 927 16.38 33.46 -20.96
C LYS A 927 17.24 34.52 -21.53
N ASN A 928 17.29 34.61 -22.86
CA ASN A 928 18.03 35.61 -23.61
C ASN A 928 17.03 36.53 -24.28
N TYR A 929 17.21 37.84 -24.10
CA TYR A 929 16.31 38.88 -24.59
C TYR A 929 17.05 39.91 -25.41
N GLY A 930 16.62 40.13 -26.66
CA GLY A 930 17.03 41.27 -27.48
C GLY A 930 16.15 42.46 -27.12
N ILE A 931 16.74 43.48 -26.54
CA ILE A 931 16.08 44.75 -26.18
C ILE A 931 16.41 45.77 -27.28
N LEU A 932 15.39 46.29 -27.94
CA LEU A 932 15.51 47.34 -29.00
C LEU A 932 14.62 48.50 -28.64
N LEU A 933 15.20 49.66 -28.40
CA LEU A 933 14.49 50.92 -28.39
C LEU A 933 14.75 51.59 -29.72
N ARG A 934 13.69 51.92 -30.47
CA ARG A 934 13.73 52.54 -31.81
C ARG A 934 12.83 53.76 -31.90
N ASP A 935 12.98 54.51 -33.00
CA ASP A 935 12.16 55.69 -33.28
C ASP A 935 12.28 56.77 -32.19
N THR A 936 13.49 57.00 -31.71
CA THR A 936 13.81 58.04 -30.69
C THR A 936 14.81 59.05 -31.25
N ASP A 937 14.67 60.31 -30.88
CA ASP A 937 15.57 61.41 -31.25
C ASP A 937 16.75 61.58 -30.28
N PHE A 938 16.95 60.65 -29.34
CA PHE A 938 18.07 60.69 -28.40
C PHE A 938 19.40 60.32 -29.06
N GLU A 939 20.35 61.28 -28.93
CA GLU A 939 21.75 61.10 -29.41
C GLU A 939 22.72 60.74 -28.27
N GLU A 940 22.27 60.76 -27.01
CA GLU A 940 23.05 60.42 -25.81
C GLU A 940 22.87 58.99 -25.39
N ASP A 941 23.87 58.45 -24.64
CA ASP A 941 23.81 57.09 -24.13
C ASP A 941 22.59 56.88 -23.22
N MET A 942 21.95 55.71 -23.36
CA MET A 942 20.89 55.28 -22.46
C MET A 942 21.35 54.19 -21.50
N ILE A 943 20.59 54.00 -20.44
CA ILE A 943 20.86 52.98 -19.43
C ILE A 943 19.75 51.90 -19.49
N VAL A 944 20.18 50.67 -19.68
CA VAL A 944 19.32 49.51 -19.45
C VAL A 944 19.45 49.06 -18.00
N ASN A 945 18.36 49.05 -17.29
CA ASN A 945 18.27 48.50 -15.95
C ASN A 945 17.29 47.34 -15.92
N VAL A 946 17.61 46.28 -15.15
CA VAL A 946 16.69 45.19 -14.86
C VAL A 946 16.49 45.11 -13.36
N PHE A 947 15.24 45.04 -12.95
CA PHE A 947 14.85 44.99 -11.54
C PHE A 947 14.04 43.73 -11.27
N THR A 948 14.14 43.25 -10.03
CA THR A 948 13.12 42.31 -9.47
C THR A 948 11.80 43.04 -9.30
N ILE A 949 10.72 42.27 -9.09
CA ILE A 949 9.39 42.82 -8.78
C ILE A 949 9.37 43.69 -7.49
N THR A 950 10.34 43.51 -6.59
CA THR A 950 10.49 44.28 -5.35
C THR A 950 11.36 45.53 -5.54
N GLY A 951 11.74 45.88 -6.78
CA GLY A 951 12.55 47.03 -7.11
C GLY A 951 14.07 46.89 -6.92
N GLN A 952 14.56 45.66 -6.58
CA GLN A 952 15.98 45.43 -6.45
C GLN A 952 16.63 45.39 -7.86
N LYS A 953 17.63 46.23 -8.08
CA LYS A 953 18.37 46.32 -9.35
C LYS A 953 19.31 45.11 -9.50
N LEU A 954 19.18 44.36 -10.59
CA LEU A 954 20.01 43.21 -10.95
C LEU A 954 21.03 43.54 -12.03
N VAL A 955 20.62 44.26 -13.06
CA VAL A 955 21.44 44.64 -14.22
C VAL A 955 21.42 46.17 -14.38
N GLN A 956 22.57 46.74 -14.71
CA GLN A 956 22.67 48.14 -15.13
C GLN A 956 23.79 48.24 -16.15
N ASN A 957 23.45 48.58 -17.41
CA ASN A 957 24.41 48.78 -18.48
C ASN A 957 24.08 50.06 -19.25
N ARG A 958 25.12 50.74 -19.67
CA ARG A 958 25.02 51.93 -20.53
C ARG A 958 25.19 51.49 -21.98
N ILE A 959 24.34 51.96 -22.87
CA ILE A 959 24.31 51.62 -24.28
C ILE A 959 24.37 52.90 -25.12
N GLU A 960 25.18 52.86 -26.20
CA GLU A 960 25.33 53.95 -27.14
C GLU A 960 24.31 53.79 -28.30
N PRO A 961 23.82 54.88 -28.87
CA PRO A 961 22.90 54.81 -30.01
C PRO A 961 23.62 54.32 -31.28
N ILE A 962 22.95 53.42 -32.02
CA ILE A 962 23.40 52.94 -33.33
C ILE A 962 22.33 53.34 -34.35
N ASN A 963 22.64 54.37 -35.16
CA ASN A 963 21.73 54.95 -36.14
C ASN A 963 20.37 55.35 -35.53
N GLY A 964 20.37 56.00 -34.39
CA GLY A 964 19.15 56.42 -33.69
C GLY A 964 18.36 55.28 -32.97
N ASN A 965 18.94 54.08 -32.87
CA ASN A 965 18.36 52.96 -32.14
C ASN A 965 19.29 52.52 -31.02
N PHE A 966 18.75 52.00 -29.94
CA PHE A 966 19.50 51.42 -28.83
C PHE A 966 19.23 49.91 -28.78
N ILE A 967 20.29 49.10 -28.87
CA ILE A 967 20.22 47.64 -28.92
C ILE A 967 21.02 47.10 -27.75
N TYR A 968 20.42 46.17 -27.02
CA TYR A 968 21.06 45.49 -25.91
C TYR A 968 20.65 44.00 -25.84
N ASP A 969 21.62 43.13 -25.81
CA ASP A 969 21.40 41.70 -25.58
C ASP A 969 21.50 41.39 -24.09
N LEU A 970 20.35 41.06 -23.48
CA LEU A 970 20.21 40.78 -22.07
C LEU A 970 20.20 39.24 -21.83
N ASP A 971 21.22 38.75 -21.14
CA ASP A 971 21.29 37.35 -20.67
C ASP A 971 20.74 37.31 -19.25
N MET A 972 19.62 36.59 -19.07
CA MET A 972 18.97 36.32 -17.80
C MET A 972 19.04 34.82 -17.43
N SER A 973 19.89 34.02 -18.04
CA SER A 973 20.02 32.59 -17.81
C SER A 973 20.39 32.19 -16.36
N TYR A 974 21.00 33.13 -15.64
CA TYR A 974 21.39 33.01 -14.23
C TYR A 974 20.29 33.45 -13.24
N ALA A 975 19.24 34.08 -13.73
CA ALA A 975 18.18 34.57 -12.88
C ALA A 975 17.15 33.48 -12.57
N ALA A 976 16.50 33.58 -11.41
CA ALA A 976 15.42 32.66 -11.05
C ALA A 976 14.21 32.85 -11.99
N THR A 977 13.48 31.79 -12.22
CA THR A 977 12.19 31.84 -12.96
C THR A 977 11.26 32.85 -12.31
N GLY A 978 10.72 33.77 -13.10
CA GLY A 978 9.82 34.81 -12.60
C GLY A 978 9.78 36.07 -13.49
N ILE A 979 9.03 37.06 -13.01
CA ILE A 979 8.85 38.34 -13.70
C ILE A 979 9.94 39.33 -13.27
N TYR A 980 10.49 40.05 -14.26
CA TYR A 980 11.45 41.12 -14.07
C TYR A 980 11.01 42.35 -14.84
N ILE A 981 11.44 43.51 -14.37
CA ILE A 981 11.13 44.82 -14.93
C ILE A 981 12.36 45.33 -15.67
N VAL A 982 12.25 45.53 -16.96
CA VAL A 982 13.28 46.14 -17.79
C VAL A 982 12.93 47.61 -17.97
N ARG A 983 13.86 48.49 -17.64
CA ARG A 983 13.78 49.95 -17.90
C ARG A 983 14.94 50.34 -18.82
N ILE A 984 14.64 51.02 -19.92
CA ILE A 984 15.61 51.65 -20.78
C ILE A 984 15.36 53.15 -20.84
N GLY A 985 16.40 53.95 -20.70
CA GLY A 985 16.27 55.42 -20.74
C GLY A 985 17.48 56.13 -20.12
N THR A 986 17.34 57.42 -19.89
CA THR A 986 18.30 58.25 -19.15
C THR A 986 18.13 58.06 -17.63
N ASP A 987 18.84 58.79 -16.81
CA ASP A 987 18.64 58.83 -15.36
C ASP A 987 17.26 59.40 -14.96
N GLU A 988 16.69 60.29 -15.80
CA GLU A 988 15.43 60.97 -15.50
C GLU A 988 14.26 60.41 -16.27
N GLU A 989 14.41 60.01 -17.55
CA GLU A 989 13.33 59.56 -18.42
C GLU A 989 13.55 58.13 -18.88
N GLY A 990 12.47 57.31 -19.04
CA GLY A 990 12.63 55.94 -19.48
C GLY A 990 11.31 55.22 -19.80
N ILE A 991 11.44 54.14 -20.57
CA ILE A 991 10.35 53.21 -20.89
C ILE A 991 10.57 51.94 -20.11
N VAL A 992 9.46 51.39 -19.57
CA VAL A 992 9.45 50.18 -18.72
C VAL A 992 8.62 49.07 -19.39
N ARG A 993 9.15 47.86 -19.35
CA ARG A 993 8.45 46.64 -19.81
C ARG A 993 8.72 45.50 -18.86
N LYS A 994 7.75 44.61 -18.73
CA LYS A 994 7.93 43.35 -18.02
C LYS A 994 8.49 42.26 -18.93
N ILE A 995 9.37 41.41 -18.44
CA ILE A 995 9.83 40.15 -19.06
C ILE A 995 9.61 39.01 -18.15
N PHE A 996 9.41 37.80 -18.71
CA PHE A 996 9.24 36.56 -17.94
C PHE A 996 10.41 35.65 -18.22
N VAL A 997 11.23 35.37 -17.20
CA VAL A 997 12.39 34.43 -17.26
C VAL A 997 11.91 33.05 -16.85
N LYS A 998 12.26 32.04 -17.65
CA LYS A 998 11.81 30.69 -17.46
C LYS A 998 12.93 29.72 -17.02
#